data_05b53021614b80e9b238f6764a1d7040
#
_entry.id   05b53021614b80e9b238f6764a1d7040
#
_cell.length_a   1.000
_cell.length_b   1.000
_cell.length_c   1.000
_cell.angle_alpha   90.00
_cell.angle_beta   90.00
_cell.angle_gamma   90.00
#
_symmetry.space_group_name_H-M   'P 1'
#
loop_
_entity.id
_entity.type
_entity.pdbx_description
1 polymer ?
#
loop_
_entity_poly.entity_id
_entity_poly.type
_entity_poly.pdbx_seq_one_letter_code
_entity_poly.pdbx_strand_id
1 'polypeptide(L)'
;MSIDAVVVRRGALLTLAALLSLFFFTTKSPAQNGPSSYTFLRKWIALDAPPGWEHRATDAIMQWTPGWQRDALGNLMRRQGSGSPRRVVACALDRPGFAVSEITDEGYLRLREVGSGRVHPLWQQFHEGQRLRILTHNGSVPAVAMVKSTHLQRNRGPAPVTTLDDLWVDVGATSKADVTRLGIQMLDPVVRESSGGWAYQGFVAGQMAGVRVGCAAVATAAGEEVSSGETIFLLTTLRSFGHDGLEAALRSLGRVDQVTLIDQSADTSATAAFSQRSVEKPAYLPESTGLNSITVLSPRVRFPGSLVESISLSDAISLLEEVEKLSGITKPKRSMVRPPWVDLPEPSAQLERADQFSNTAGILKKLADAYSVSGHEDESRAAVMEALPPWARTAARTDTHGNLVVEAGPDRDPVMFIAHLDEVGFEVTNIADDGMVSLRTRGGLYPSLWEGQRAILHFDPPFTDNSRPRKLQGVFVPRESATTKQPEAVTAWFGLDGAALKALGVVSGLAVTSDKEATRLGPTRFTARALDDRAGSTALILAARRINPSLLKRKLILAWSVREETGLEGAIAMGKRYGATVKRVFSIDTFVSSDSPLETTRFAHAPLGQGAVIRGLDNSSVAPPAELDRLLNIARSQNIPLQVGATNGGTDGSDFVRYGVLHVGLSWPGRYSHSPVEVLDLRDLQALEKLIYALAVAP
;
A
#
# COMPACT_ATOMS: atom_id res chain seq x y z
N MET A 1 67.99 -43.40 -10.31
CA MET A 1 69.13 -43.10 -9.46
C MET A 1 68.88 -41.82 -8.80
N SER A 2 68.49 -41.94 -7.62
CA SER A 2 68.91 -41.50 -6.30
C SER A 2 68.72 -39.96 -6.13
N ILE A 3 67.76 -39.58 -5.29
CA ILE A 3 67.74 -39.53 -3.82
C ILE A 3 68.66 -38.45 -3.27
N ASP A 4 68.06 -37.70 -2.43
CA ASP A 4 68.43 -36.94 -1.25
C ASP A 4 68.40 -35.41 -1.38
N ALA A 5 67.50 -34.82 -0.74
CA ALA A 5 67.36 -34.45 0.68
C ALA A 5 68.26 -33.23 1.00
N VAL A 6 67.89 -32.19 1.68
CA VAL A 6 67.49 -32.07 3.07
C VAL A 6 67.35 -30.59 3.45
N VAL A 7 66.27 -30.27 4.12
CA VAL A 7 66.13 -29.47 5.36
C VAL A 7 66.93 -28.17 5.55
N VAL A 8 66.23 -27.18 6.07
CA VAL A 8 66.57 -26.02 6.90
C VAL A 8 66.34 -24.68 6.23
N ARG A 9 65.17 -24.10 6.49
CA ARG A 9 65.00 -22.86 7.25
C ARG A 9 63.51 -22.54 7.51
N ARG A 10 63.00 -23.15 8.59
CA ARG A 10 61.91 -22.57 9.37
C ARG A 10 62.51 -21.44 10.21
N GLY A 11 62.03 -20.19 10.06
CA GLY A 11 62.44 -19.18 11.00
C GLY A 11 62.39 -17.75 10.47
N ALA A 12 61.42 -17.33 9.65
CA ALA A 12 61.23 -15.91 9.34
C ALA A 12 59.82 -15.55 8.82
N LEU A 13 58.80 -16.39 9.06
CA LEU A 13 57.43 -16.10 8.58
C LEU A 13 56.39 -16.13 9.73
N LEU A 14 56.78 -15.97 10.98
CA LEU A 14 55.89 -15.98 12.16
C LEU A 14 55.83 -14.63 12.90
N THR A 15 56.44 -13.55 12.40
CA THR A 15 56.41 -12.22 13.04
C THR A 15 55.73 -11.14 12.20
N LEU A 16 55.14 -11.43 11.04
CA LEU A 16 54.38 -10.44 10.23
C LEU A 16 52.87 -10.73 10.23
N ALA A 17 52.40 -11.83 10.81
CA ALA A 17 50.99 -12.15 10.94
C ALA A 17 50.37 -11.70 12.28
N ALA A 18 51.18 -11.16 13.22
CA ALA A 18 50.71 -10.74 14.54
C ALA A 18 50.53 -9.22 14.70
N LEU A 19 50.79 -8.43 13.64
CA LEU A 19 50.64 -6.96 13.66
C LEU A 19 49.60 -6.41 12.70
N LEU A 20 48.81 -7.27 12.03
CA LEU A 20 47.66 -6.89 11.18
C LEU A 20 46.29 -7.29 11.77
N SER A 21 46.26 -7.72 13.05
CA SER A 21 45.04 -8.16 13.72
C SER A 21 44.54 -7.20 14.83
N LEU A 22 44.95 -5.93 14.80
CA LEU A 22 44.56 -4.96 15.86
C LEU A 22 43.97 -3.64 15.31
N PHE A 23 43.36 -3.66 14.11
CA PHE A 23 42.49 -2.58 13.63
C PHE A 23 41.24 -3.09 12.90
N PHE A 24 40.62 -4.15 13.41
CA PHE A 24 39.20 -4.33 13.22
C PHE A 24 38.51 -3.58 14.35
N PHE A 25 38.26 -2.32 14.16
CA PHE A 25 37.13 -1.67 14.78
C PHE A 25 35.92 -2.51 14.40
N THR A 26 35.44 -3.32 15.32
CA THR A 26 34.10 -3.85 15.27
C THR A 26 33.14 -2.68 15.42
N THR A 27 32.89 -1.97 14.34
CA THR A 27 31.63 -1.28 14.17
C THR A 27 30.57 -2.37 14.25
N LYS A 28 29.97 -2.52 15.42
CA LYS A 28 28.76 -3.32 15.56
C LYS A 28 27.82 -2.82 14.48
N SER A 29 27.65 -3.63 13.44
CA SER A 29 26.70 -3.38 12.38
C SER A 29 25.34 -3.06 13.01
N PRO A 30 24.59 -2.03 12.54
CA PRO A 30 23.24 -1.74 13.05
C PRO A 30 22.25 -2.89 12.90
N ALA A 31 22.66 -3.98 12.25
CA ALA A 31 21.86 -5.19 12.04
C ALA A 31 21.60 -6.05 13.28
N GLN A 32 22.14 -5.72 14.46
CA GLN A 32 21.88 -6.48 15.69
C GLN A 32 20.77 -5.89 16.60
N ASN A 33 20.22 -4.71 16.28
CA ASN A 33 18.98 -4.24 16.91
C ASN A 33 17.78 -4.70 16.06
N GLY A 34 17.62 -5.97 16.01
CA GLY A 34 16.99 -6.76 15.02
C GLY A 34 15.48 -6.64 14.85
N PRO A 35 14.92 -7.59 14.08
CA PRO A 35 13.50 -7.66 13.70
C PRO A 35 12.51 -7.48 14.84
N SER A 36 12.89 -7.80 16.08
CA SER A 36 12.01 -7.74 17.26
C SER A 36 11.53 -6.33 17.64
N SER A 37 12.41 -5.31 17.63
CA SER A 37 12.02 -3.93 18.02
C SER A 37 11.09 -3.28 17.02
N TYR A 38 11.41 -3.43 15.74
CA TYR A 38 10.54 -2.91 14.67
C TYR A 38 9.20 -3.63 14.64
N THR A 39 9.19 -4.95 14.79
CA THR A 39 7.95 -5.74 14.85
C THR A 39 7.07 -5.28 16.00
N PHE A 40 7.66 -5.01 17.17
CA PHE A 40 6.98 -4.50 18.32
C PHE A 40 6.29 -3.15 18.08
N LEU A 41 7.07 -2.15 17.69
CA LEU A 41 6.55 -0.80 17.47
C LEU A 41 5.53 -0.77 16.33
N ARG A 42 5.74 -1.56 15.28
CA ARG A 42 4.77 -1.74 14.20
C ARG A 42 3.43 -2.29 14.70
N LYS A 43 3.42 -3.28 15.59
CA LYS A 43 2.17 -3.80 16.19
C LYS A 43 1.39 -2.69 16.92
N TRP A 44 2.07 -1.83 17.67
CA TRP A 44 1.42 -0.68 18.33
C TRP A 44 0.86 0.34 17.34
N ILE A 45 1.62 0.68 16.31
CA ILE A 45 1.17 1.58 15.25
C ILE A 45 -0.02 1.00 14.49
N ALA A 46 -0.06 -0.32 14.31
CA ALA A 46 -1.13 -1.05 13.60
C ALA A 46 -2.47 -1.13 14.34
N LEU A 47 -2.49 -0.90 15.66
CA LEU A 47 -3.72 -1.03 16.46
C LEU A 47 -4.83 -0.15 15.92
N ASP A 48 -5.97 -0.76 15.58
CA ASP A 48 -7.19 -0.03 15.23
C ASP A 48 -7.86 0.47 16.51
N ALA A 49 -7.90 1.78 16.66
CA ALA A 49 -8.53 2.43 17.81
C ALA A 49 -9.21 3.73 17.37
N PRO A 50 -10.25 3.68 16.52
CA PRO A 50 -11.05 4.87 16.26
C PRO A 50 -11.71 5.35 17.55
N PRO A 51 -11.90 6.66 17.75
CA PRO A 51 -12.46 7.20 18.97
C PRO A 51 -13.85 6.61 19.28
N GLY A 52 -14.03 6.07 20.49
CA GLY A 52 -15.25 5.39 20.91
C GLY A 52 -15.31 3.89 20.56
N TRP A 53 -14.36 3.38 19.76
CA TRP A 53 -14.25 1.96 19.39
C TRP A 53 -12.89 1.35 19.74
N GLU A 54 -12.22 1.88 20.77
CA GLU A 54 -10.88 1.44 21.17
C GLU A 54 -10.85 0.04 21.79
N HIS A 55 -11.99 -0.59 22.03
CA HIS A 55 -12.09 -1.91 22.68
C HIS A 55 -11.25 -2.99 21.98
N ARG A 56 -11.15 -2.97 20.65
CA ARG A 56 -10.31 -3.93 19.92
C ARG A 56 -8.82 -3.76 20.25
N ALA A 57 -8.37 -2.52 20.34
CA ALA A 57 -6.99 -2.22 20.74
C ALA A 57 -6.73 -2.61 22.19
N THR A 58 -7.66 -2.29 23.10
CA THR A 58 -7.49 -2.63 24.52
C THR A 58 -7.56 -4.16 24.75
N ASP A 59 -8.39 -4.89 24.02
CA ASP A 59 -8.43 -6.36 24.05
C ASP A 59 -7.08 -6.96 23.59
N ALA A 60 -6.52 -6.46 22.50
CA ALA A 60 -5.22 -6.89 22.01
C ALA A 60 -4.11 -6.60 23.03
N ILE A 61 -4.07 -5.40 23.60
CA ILE A 61 -3.07 -5.01 24.60
C ILE A 61 -3.15 -5.88 25.85
N MET A 62 -4.36 -6.17 26.35
CA MET A 62 -4.53 -7.04 27.51
C MET A 62 -4.04 -8.47 27.24
N GLN A 63 -4.15 -8.95 26.01
CA GLN A 63 -3.58 -10.24 25.60
C GLN A 63 -2.05 -10.19 25.50
N TRP A 64 -1.50 -9.08 24.97
CA TRP A 64 -0.04 -8.95 24.79
C TRP A 64 0.69 -8.75 26.10
N THR A 65 0.11 -7.96 27.00
CA THR A 65 0.73 -7.57 28.28
C THR A 65 -0.28 -7.76 29.41
N PRO A 66 -0.24 -8.87 30.14
CA PRO A 66 -1.18 -9.13 31.24
C PRO A 66 -1.00 -8.18 32.42
N GLY A 67 -2.05 -8.08 33.24
CA GLY A 67 -2.03 -7.28 34.47
C GLY A 67 -2.69 -5.90 34.36
N TRP A 68 -3.32 -5.59 33.24
CA TRP A 68 -4.15 -4.41 33.08
C TRP A 68 -5.57 -4.65 33.60
N GLN A 69 -6.14 -3.61 34.20
CA GLN A 69 -7.56 -3.53 34.53
C GLN A 69 -8.25 -2.56 33.60
N ARG A 70 -9.44 -2.89 33.12
CA ARG A 70 -10.22 -2.04 32.20
C ARG A 70 -11.38 -1.41 32.96
N ASP A 71 -11.56 -0.09 32.82
CA ASP A 71 -12.72 0.62 33.33
C ASP A 71 -13.91 0.63 32.35
N ALA A 72 -15.00 1.29 32.74
CA ALA A 72 -16.23 1.34 31.93
C ALA A 72 -16.08 2.09 30.60
N LEU A 73 -15.12 3.04 30.49
CA LEU A 73 -14.82 3.77 29.25
C LEU A 73 -13.81 3.03 28.35
N GLY A 74 -13.27 1.90 28.84
CA GLY A 74 -12.25 1.15 28.11
C GLY A 74 -10.81 1.56 28.40
N ASN A 75 -10.55 2.51 29.33
CA ASN A 75 -9.19 2.81 29.75
C ASN A 75 -8.56 1.58 30.37
N LEU A 76 -7.26 1.38 30.11
CA LEU A 76 -6.47 0.34 30.75
C LEU A 76 -5.60 0.98 31.84
N MET A 77 -5.68 0.41 33.04
CA MET A 77 -4.95 0.86 34.23
C MET A 77 -4.09 -0.27 34.77
N ARG A 78 -2.82 0.04 35.12
CA ARG A 78 -1.93 -0.86 35.84
C ARG A 78 -1.20 -0.11 36.94
N ARG A 79 -1.17 -0.66 38.16
CA ARG A 79 -0.52 -0.05 39.34
C ARG A 79 0.75 -0.79 39.69
N GLN A 80 1.79 -0.05 40.04
CA GLN A 80 3.08 -0.56 40.53
C GLN A 80 3.54 0.22 41.74
N GLY A 81 4.09 -0.48 42.75
CA GLY A 81 4.54 0.13 43.99
C GLY A 81 3.41 0.52 44.94
N SER A 82 3.72 1.28 45.96
CA SER A 82 2.76 1.81 46.95
C SER A 82 3.34 3.02 47.70
N GLY A 83 2.48 3.89 48.24
CA GLY A 83 2.88 5.06 49.03
C GLY A 83 3.09 6.31 48.19
N SER A 84 3.87 7.25 48.73
CA SER A 84 4.16 8.55 48.08
C SER A 84 5.60 8.57 47.54
N PRO A 85 5.85 9.27 46.41
CA PRO A 85 4.88 10.05 45.65
C PRO A 85 3.96 9.14 44.79
N ARG A 86 2.74 9.61 44.58
CA ARG A 86 1.74 8.96 43.75
C ARG A 86 1.71 9.56 42.35
N ARG A 87 2.17 8.85 41.35
CA ARG A 87 2.37 9.32 39.96
C ARG A 87 1.36 8.70 39.04
N VAL A 88 0.94 9.44 38.00
CA VAL A 88 0.17 8.93 36.87
C VAL A 88 0.99 9.14 35.59
N VAL A 89 1.15 8.10 34.81
CA VAL A 89 1.79 8.17 33.49
C VAL A 89 0.81 7.65 32.45
N ALA A 90 0.37 8.52 31.55
CA ALA A 90 -0.75 8.28 30.64
C ALA A 90 -0.36 8.45 29.17
N CYS A 91 -0.98 7.66 28.29
CA CYS A 91 -0.94 7.80 26.85
C CYS A 91 -2.29 7.43 26.25
N ALA A 92 -2.78 8.20 25.27
CA ALA A 92 -4.07 7.96 24.64
C ALA A 92 -3.96 7.01 23.44
N LEU A 93 -4.89 6.06 23.35
CA LEU A 93 -4.91 5.02 22.30
C LEU A 93 -5.62 5.45 21.02
N ASP A 94 -6.63 6.32 21.11
CA ASP A 94 -7.45 6.67 19.96
C ASP A 94 -6.70 7.52 18.93
N ARG A 95 -7.07 7.30 17.67
CA ARG A 95 -6.56 8.04 16.51
C ARG A 95 -7.71 8.42 15.59
N PRO A 96 -7.60 9.55 14.87
CA PRO A 96 -8.63 9.99 13.94
C PRO A 96 -9.02 8.91 12.93
N GLY A 97 -10.29 8.85 12.62
CA GLY A 97 -10.89 7.92 11.67
C GLY A 97 -12.26 8.43 11.22
N PHE A 98 -13.01 7.55 10.59
CA PHE A 98 -14.36 7.84 10.13
C PHE A 98 -15.35 6.83 10.68
N ALA A 99 -16.64 7.13 10.53
CA ALA A 99 -17.74 6.21 10.69
C ALA A 99 -18.64 6.25 9.45
N VAL A 100 -19.34 5.17 9.16
CA VAL A 100 -20.35 5.11 8.11
C VAL A 100 -21.51 6.03 8.47
N SER A 101 -21.74 7.09 7.67
CA SER A 101 -22.82 8.06 7.90
C SER A 101 -24.02 7.87 6.99
N GLU A 102 -23.86 7.13 5.88
CA GLU A 102 -24.93 6.80 4.94
C GLU A 102 -24.57 5.54 4.15
N ILE A 103 -25.58 4.76 3.82
CA ILE A 103 -25.50 3.63 2.89
C ILE A 103 -26.50 3.91 1.77
N THR A 104 -26.00 4.14 0.55
CA THR A 104 -26.85 4.46 -0.61
C THR A 104 -27.56 3.23 -1.15
N ASP A 105 -28.61 3.42 -1.95
CA ASP A 105 -29.37 2.32 -2.56
C ASP A 105 -28.50 1.49 -3.53
N GLU A 106 -27.51 2.13 -4.17
CA GLU A 106 -26.54 1.50 -5.08
C GLU A 106 -25.42 0.75 -4.34
N GLY A 107 -25.36 0.83 -2.99
CA GLY A 107 -24.41 0.11 -2.16
C GLY A 107 -23.08 0.85 -1.92
N TYR A 108 -23.03 2.15 -2.13
CA TYR A 108 -21.90 2.98 -1.72
C TYR A 108 -22.07 3.51 -0.30
N LEU A 109 -20.95 3.91 0.33
CA LEU A 109 -21.00 4.48 1.67
C LEU A 109 -20.53 5.93 1.65
N ARG A 110 -21.11 6.74 2.54
CA ARG A 110 -20.64 8.08 2.90
C ARG A 110 -20.05 8.03 4.30
N LEU A 111 -19.15 8.94 4.56
CA LEU A 111 -18.36 8.96 5.78
C LEU A 111 -18.65 10.20 6.62
N ARG A 112 -18.48 10.07 7.93
CA ARG A 112 -18.36 11.16 8.90
C ARG A 112 -17.05 11.01 9.66
N GLU A 113 -16.33 12.08 9.83
CA GLU A 113 -15.14 12.12 10.69
C GLU A 113 -15.54 11.97 12.16
N VAL A 114 -14.78 11.16 12.92
CA VAL A 114 -15.07 10.86 14.31
C VAL A 114 -14.02 11.51 15.21
N GLY A 115 -14.53 12.24 16.20
CA GLY A 115 -13.72 12.99 17.14
C GLY A 115 -13.23 14.33 16.60
N SER A 116 -12.59 15.09 17.46
CA SER A 116 -11.88 16.31 17.12
C SER A 116 -10.40 16.13 17.52
N GLY A 117 -9.51 16.64 16.74
CA GLY A 117 -8.09 16.53 17.04
C GLY A 117 -7.25 17.20 15.96
N ARG A 118 -5.98 17.41 16.28
CA ARG A 118 -5.07 17.99 15.33
C ARG A 118 -4.64 16.93 14.34
N VAL A 119 -5.08 17.08 13.09
CA VAL A 119 -4.68 16.27 11.95
C VAL A 119 -3.96 17.15 10.93
N HIS A 120 -3.27 16.52 10.01
CA HIS A 120 -2.63 17.21 8.90
C HIS A 120 -3.66 17.96 8.06
N PRO A 121 -3.39 19.17 7.53
CA PRO A 121 -4.34 19.92 6.68
C PRO A 121 -4.85 19.14 5.47
N LEU A 122 -4.04 18.22 4.93
CA LEU A 122 -4.40 17.36 3.80
C LEU A 122 -4.90 15.95 4.23
N TRP A 123 -5.26 15.78 5.51
CA TRP A 123 -5.59 14.45 6.05
C TRP A 123 -6.75 13.77 5.30
N GLN A 124 -7.80 14.51 4.96
CA GLN A 124 -8.92 13.98 4.19
C GLN A 124 -8.47 13.59 2.77
N GLN A 125 -7.70 14.45 2.09
CA GLN A 125 -7.15 14.17 0.76
C GLN A 125 -6.26 12.91 0.73
N PHE A 126 -5.49 12.64 1.78
CA PHE A 126 -4.65 11.43 1.87
C PHE A 126 -5.44 10.12 1.89
N HIS A 127 -6.76 10.17 2.04
CA HIS A 127 -7.62 8.98 1.99
C HIS A 127 -8.23 8.75 0.59
N GLU A 128 -8.28 9.75 -0.27
CA GLU A 128 -8.82 9.60 -1.62
C GLU A 128 -7.98 8.59 -2.44
N GLY A 129 -8.65 7.69 -3.13
CA GLY A 129 -7.98 6.65 -3.92
C GLY A 129 -7.15 5.68 -3.08
N GLN A 130 -7.55 5.42 -1.84
CA GLN A 130 -6.84 4.54 -0.92
C GLN A 130 -7.71 3.40 -0.44
N ARG A 131 -7.06 2.32 0.00
CA ARG A 131 -7.74 1.19 0.65
C ARG A 131 -8.14 1.55 2.06
N LEU A 132 -9.35 1.13 2.40
CA LEU A 132 -9.97 1.30 3.70
C LEU A 132 -10.42 -0.06 4.24
N ARG A 133 -10.74 -0.11 5.52
CA ARG A 133 -11.43 -1.24 6.16
C ARG A 133 -12.60 -0.71 6.97
N ILE A 134 -13.74 -1.37 6.82
CA ILE A 134 -14.91 -1.14 7.66
C ILE A 134 -14.83 -2.14 8.82
N LEU A 135 -14.80 -1.66 10.05
CA LEU A 135 -14.70 -2.50 11.23
C LEU A 135 -16.11 -2.90 11.69
N THR A 136 -16.60 -3.99 11.16
CA THR A 136 -17.95 -4.51 11.50
C THR A 136 -17.95 -5.38 12.75
N HIS A 137 -19.12 -5.69 13.26
CA HIS A 137 -19.28 -6.62 14.37
C HIS A 137 -18.71 -8.04 14.07
N ASN A 138 -18.75 -8.44 12.80
CA ASN A 138 -18.31 -9.77 12.36
C ASN A 138 -16.84 -9.82 11.88
N GLY A 139 -16.08 -8.74 12.04
CA GLY A 139 -14.71 -8.65 11.56
C GLY A 139 -14.44 -7.34 10.80
N SER A 140 -13.57 -7.36 9.82
CA SER A 140 -13.31 -6.21 8.97
C SER A 140 -13.64 -6.51 7.50
N VAL A 141 -14.24 -5.54 6.81
CA VAL A 141 -14.60 -5.63 5.39
C VAL A 141 -13.68 -4.71 4.61
N PRO A 142 -12.97 -5.22 3.57
CA PRO A 142 -12.18 -4.40 2.66
C PRO A 142 -13.05 -3.38 1.93
N ALA A 143 -12.50 -2.19 1.73
CA ALA A 143 -13.15 -1.08 1.06
C ALA A 143 -12.13 -0.21 0.33
N VAL A 144 -12.58 0.63 -0.59
CA VAL A 144 -11.74 1.64 -1.24
C VAL A 144 -12.42 3.01 -1.19
N ALA A 145 -11.66 4.05 -0.87
CA ALA A 145 -12.11 5.42 -1.09
C ALA A 145 -12.03 5.70 -2.59
N MET A 146 -13.15 6.09 -3.15
CA MET A 146 -13.31 6.26 -4.59
C MET A 146 -12.55 7.48 -5.09
N VAL A 147 -12.19 7.45 -6.36
CA VAL A 147 -11.56 8.55 -7.07
C VAL A 147 -12.05 8.61 -8.52
N LYS A 148 -12.02 9.78 -9.12
CA LYS A 148 -12.30 9.93 -10.56
C LYS A 148 -11.17 9.31 -11.38
N SER A 149 -11.54 8.57 -12.42
CA SER A 149 -10.58 8.03 -13.39
C SER A 149 -9.86 9.15 -14.14
N THR A 150 -8.55 9.05 -14.28
CA THR A 150 -7.73 10.05 -14.96
C THR A 150 -8.18 10.33 -16.39
N HIS A 151 -8.58 9.31 -17.12
CA HIS A 151 -8.99 9.38 -18.52
C HIS A 151 -10.33 10.09 -18.74
N LEU A 152 -11.21 10.13 -17.74
CA LEU A 152 -12.54 10.74 -17.87
C LEU A 152 -12.58 12.22 -17.45
N GLN A 153 -11.50 12.72 -16.86
CA GLN A 153 -11.42 14.12 -16.45
C GLN A 153 -11.10 15.04 -17.63
N ARG A 154 -12.04 15.92 -17.96
CA ARG A 154 -11.88 16.89 -19.06
C ARG A 154 -10.98 18.07 -18.71
N ASN A 155 -11.04 18.55 -17.47
CA ASN A 155 -10.24 19.66 -16.97
C ASN A 155 -9.21 19.14 -15.96
N ARG A 156 -7.96 19.14 -16.35
CA ARG A 156 -6.81 18.84 -15.47
C ARG A 156 -6.23 20.10 -14.81
N GLY A 157 -7.00 21.19 -14.81
CA GLY A 157 -6.63 22.44 -14.16
C GLY A 157 -6.60 22.35 -12.64
N PRO A 158 -6.21 23.46 -11.96
CA PRO A 158 -6.18 23.51 -10.51
C PRO A 158 -7.54 23.14 -9.91
N ALA A 159 -7.57 22.14 -9.04
CA ALA A 159 -8.73 21.75 -8.26
C ALA A 159 -8.45 22.01 -6.78
N PRO A 160 -9.46 22.33 -5.95
CA PRO A 160 -9.30 22.44 -4.50
C PRO A 160 -8.89 21.11 -3.90
N VAL A 161 -8.32 21.16 -2.70
CA VAL A 161 -8.04 19.96 -1.92
C VAL A 161 -9.31 19.16 -1.67
N THR A 162 -9.18 17.84 -1.62
CA THR A 162 -10.28 16.91 -1.35
C THR A 162 -10.78 17.08 0.07
N THR A 163 -12.11 17.22 0.23
CA THR A 163 -12.80 17.31 1.50
C THR A 163 -13.57 16.03 1.82
N LEU A 164 -14.10 15.93 3.03
CA LEU A 164 -14.93 14.79 3.44
C LEU A 164 -16.14 14.57 2.53
N ASP A 165 -16.74 15.64 2.04
CA ASP A 165 -17.91 15.58 1.14
C ASP A 165 -17.58 15.02 -0.24
N ASP A 166 -16.28 15.00 -0.62
CA ASP A 166 -15.81 14.40 -1.86
C ASP A 166 -15.55 12.89 -1.70
N LEU A 167 -15.42 12.40 -0.45
CA LEU A 167 -15.08 11.00 -0.18
C LEU A 167 -16.31 10.09 -0.23
N TRP A 168 -16.28 9.17 -1.16
CA TRP A 168 -17.21 8.06 -1.28
C TRP A 168 -16.46 6.75 -1.08
N VAL A 169 -17.16 5.69 -0.63
CA VAL A 169 -16.53 4.39 -0.37
C VAL A 169 -17.24 3.28 -1.14
N ASP A 170 -16.46 2.50 -1.87
CA ASP A 170 -16.89 1.29 -2.59
C ASP A 170 -16.44 0.06 -1.79
N VAL A 171 -17.38 -0.81 -1.46
CA VAL A 171 -17.17 -2.09 -0.74
C VAL A 171 -17.40 -3.30 -1.65
N GLY A 172 -17.52 -3.08 -2.97
CA GLY A 172 -17.84 -4.12 -3.95
C GLY A 172 -19.32 -4.53 -3.94
N ALA A 173 -20.18 -3.78 -3.27
CA ALA A 173 -21.63 -3.99 -3.29
C ALA A 173 -22.27 -3.36 -4.54
N THR A 174 -23.46 -3.82 -4.89
CA THR A 174 -24.29 -3.29 -5.99
C THR A 174 -25.65 -2.82 -5.51
N SER A 175 -25.91 -2.97 -4.22
CA SER A 175 -27.16 -2.53 -3.57
C SER A 175 -26.96 -2.42 -2.06
N LYS A 176 -27.85 -1.67 -1.43
CA LYS A 176 -27.93 -1.58 0.04
C LYS A 176 -28.09 -2.97 0.70
N ALA A 177 -28.81 -3.88 0.04
CA ALA A 177 -28.96 -5.26 0.54
C ALA A 177 -27.63 -6.03 0.52
N ASP A 178 -26.76 -5.77 -0.47
CA ASP A 178 -25.41 -6.36 -0.51
C ASP A 178 -24.55 -5.86 0.65
N VAL A 179 -24.62 -4.55 0.93
CA VAL A 179 -23.91 -3.94 2.07
C VAL A 179 -24.33 -4.58 3.38
N THR A 180 -25.65 -4.81 3.56
CA THR A 180 -26.17 -5.52 4.73
C THR A 180 -25.65 -6.96 4.81
N ARG A 181 -25.54 -7.68 3.68
CA ARG A 181 -24.96 -9.05 3.65
C ARG A 181 -23.47 -9.07 3.99
N LEU A 182 -22.74 -7.99 3.71
CA LEU A 182 -21.34 -7.83 4.16
C LEU A 182 -21.25 -7.55 5.68
N GLY A 183 -22.37 -7.35 6.36
CA GLY A 183 -22.43 -7.07 7.79
C GLY A 183 -22.14 -5.62 8.15
N ILE A 184 -22.15 -4.71 7.18
CA ILE A 184 -21.87 -3.29 7.38
C ILE A 184 -23.14 -2.58 7.84
N GLN A 185 -22.99 -1.73 8.86
CA GLN A 185 -24.08 -0.95 9.46
C GLN A 185 -23.72 0.53 9.55
N MET A 186 -24.72 1.35 9.80
CA MET A 186 -24.52 2.76 10.16
C MET A 186 -23.65 2.86 11.40
N LEU A 187 -22.76 3.81 11.43
CA LEU A 187 -21.78 4.10 12.48
C LEU A 187 -20.65 3.06 12.63
N ASP A 188 -20.59 2.03 11.79
CA ASP A 188 -19.40 1.16 11.78
C ASP A 188 -18.15 2.01 11.52
N PRO A 189 -17.07 1.83 12.31
CA PRO A 189 -15.83 2.57 12.13
C PRO A 189 -15.17 2.24 10.80
N VAL A 190 -14.63 3.28 10.17
CA VAL A 190 -13.87 3.18 8.93
C VAL A 190 -12.46 3.65 9.20
N VAL A 191 -11.51 2.77 8.97
CA VAL A 191 -10.09 3.04 9.15
C VAL A 191 -9.37 2.84 7.83
N ARG A 192 -8.24 3.55 7.67
CA ARG A 192 -7.36 3.26 6.57
C ARG A 192 -6.81 1.84 6.73
N GLU A 193 -6.80 1.08 5.64
CA GLU A 193 -6.02 -0.14 5.61
C GLU A 193 -4.54 0.25 5.69
N SER A 194 -3.98 0.13 6.87
CA SER A 194 -2.53 0.19 7.00
C SER A 194 -2.04 -1.25 7.00
N SER A 195 -1.02 -1.53 6.23
CA SER A 195 -0.21 -2.74 6.37
C SER A 195 0.52 -2.78 7.73
N GLY A 196 -0.14 -2.20 8.77
CA GLY A 196 0.31 -2.19 10.15
C GLY A 196 1.60 -1.45 10.37
N GLY A 197 1.72 -0.17 10.03
CA GLY A 197 2.96 0.56 10.16
C GLY A 197 4.13 -0.13 9.41
N TRP A 198 5.11 0.58 9.01
CA TRP A 198 6.29 -0.02 8.38
C TRP A 198 7.56 0.52 9.00
N ALA A 199 8.64 -0.24 8.83
CA ALA A 199 9.96 0.15 9.28
C ALA A 199 10.88 0.40 8.09
N TYR A 200 11.72 1.43 8.19
CA TYR A 200 12.70 1.76 7.17
C TYR A 200 13.89 2.50 7.80
N GLN A 201 15.09 2.05 7.50
CA GLN A 201 16.37 2.71 7.82
C GLN A 201 16.45 3.38 9.21
N GLY A 202 16.06 2.65 10.25
CA GLY A 202 16.09 3.18 11.63
C GLY A 202 14.82 3.92 12.07
N PHE A 203 13.79 3.98 11.23
CA PHE A 203 12.50 4.61 11.53
C PHE A 203 11.36 3.61 11.55
N VAL A 204 10.30 3.95 12.27
CA VAL A 204 8.98 3.32 12.15
C VAL A 204 7.97 4.41 11.78
N ALA A 205 7.02 4.06 10.91
CA ALA A 205 6.05 5.00 10.37
C ALA A 205 4.62 4.46 10.39
N GLY A 206 3.69 5.39 10.41
CA GLY A 206 2.25 5.19 10.33
C GLY A 206 1.49 6.33 10.99
N GLN A 207 0.18 6.30 10.94
CA GLN A 207 -0.66 7.33 11.53
C GLN A 207 -0.42 7.44 13.05
N MET A 208 -0.07 8.65 13.54
CA MET A 208 0.24 8.94 14.93
C MET A 208 1.37 8.07 15.52
N ALA A 209 2.40 7.78 14.73
CA ALA A 209 3.49 6.89 15.12
C ALA A 209 4.16 7.33 16.43
N GLY A 210 4.37 8.63 16.65
CA GLY A 210 4.97 9.16 17.88
C GLY A 210 4.17 8.82 19.12
N VAL A 211 2.87 9.10 19.13
CA VAL A 211 1.99 8.81 20.28
C VAL A 211 1.87 7.29 20.48
N ARG A 212 1.74 6.50 19.42
CA ARG A 212 1.68 5.04 19.52
C ARG A 212 2.94 4.43 20.11
N VAL A 213 4.11 4.94 19.73
CA VAL A 213 5.39 4.57 20.34
C VAL A 213 5.44 5.01 21.80
N GLY A 214 4.87 6.17 22.15
CA GLY A 214 4.69 6.60 23.53
C GLY A 214 3.82 5.65 24.36
N CYS A 215 2.69 5.17 23.79
CA CYS A 215 1.86 4.17 24.46
C CYS A 215 2.61 2.83 24.63
N ALA A 216 3.44 2.45 23.66
CA ALA A 216 4.34 1.28 23.79
C ALA A 216 5.34 1.46 24.94
N ALA A 217 5.89 2.68 25.10
CA ALA A 217 6.78 3.00 26.21
C ALA A 217 6.07 2.90 27.58
N VAL A 218 4.86 3.45 27.70
CA VAL A 218 4.03 3.34 28.92
C VAL A 218 3.75 1.87 29.24
N ALA A 219 3.37 1.06 28.24
CA ALA A 219 3.08 -0.35 28.45
C ALA A 219 4.34 -1.16 28.83
N THR A 220 5.50 -0.80 28.29
CA THR A 220 6.79 -1.42 28.62
C THR A 220 7.16 -1.09 30.06
N ALA A 221 7.13 0.20 30.45
CA ALA A 221 7.42 0.67 31.80
C ALA A 221 6.44 0.09 32.84
N ALA A 222 5.17 -0.07 32.50
CA ALA A 222 4.17 -0.67 33.41
C ALA A 222 4.51 -2.13 33.79
N GLY A 223 5.40 -2.78 33.07
CA GLY A 223 5.90 -4.13 33.40
C GLY A 223 7.07 -4.14 34.38
N GLU A 224 7.64 -2.98 34.72
CA GLU A 224 8.80 -2.85 35.59
C GLU A 224 8.42 -2.57 37.04
N GLU A 225 9.38 -2.80 37.95
CA GLU A 225 9.23 -2.48 39.37
C GLU A 225 9.55 -1.01 39.64
N VAL A 226 8.65 -0.30 40.30
CA VAL A 226 8.84 1.09 40.75
C VAL A 226 9.68 1.09 42.03
N SER A 227 10.76 1.88 42.05
CA SER A 227 11.73 1.90 43.15
C SER A 227 11.23 2.65 44.37
N SER A 228 10.27 3.58 44.23
CA SER A 228 9.68 4.37 45.29
C SER A 228 8.32 4.94 44.93
N GLY A 229 7.39 4.95 45.88
CA GLY A 229 6.04 5.48 45.72
C GLY A 229 5.13 4.53 44.91
N GLU A 230 3.98 5.06 44.52
CA GLU A 230 3.02 4.37 43.61
C GLU A 230 3.07 5.02 42.23
N THR A 231 3.13 4.22 41.15
CA THR A 231 2.92 4.68 39.81
C THR A 231 1.77 3.97 39.15
N ILE A 232 0.86 4.74 38.57
CA ILE A 232 -0.36 4.31 37.90
C ILE A 232 -0.16 4.58 36.43
N PHE A 233 -0.02 3.51 35.66
CA PHE A 233 0.09 3.55 34.21
C PHE A 233 -1.30 3.51 33.60
N LEU A 234 -1.60 4.44 32.68
CA LEU A 234 -2.88 4.55 31.99
C LEU A 234 -2.68 4.52 30.48
N LEU A 235 -3.44 3.66 29.80
CA LEU A 235 -3.66 3.77 28.37
C LEU A 235 -5.12 4.21 28.21
N THR A 236 -5.31 5.46 27.78
CA THR A 236 -6.62 6.12 27.82
C THR A 236 -7.33 6.07 26.47
N THR A 237 -8.65 6.21 26.51
CA THR A 237 -9.57 6.30 25.37
C THR A 237 -10.11 7.72 25.23
N LEU A 238 -10.83 8.01 24.16
CA LEU A 238 -11.60 9.25 23.97
C LEU A 238 -10.79 10.54 24.07
N ARG A 239 -9.50 10.51 23.67
CA ARG A 239 -8.67 11.72 23.56
C ARG A 239 -9.30 12.75 22.63
N SER A 240 -9.82 12.26 21.49
CA SER A 240 -10.44 13.08 20.45
C SER A 240 -11.77 13.74 20.88
N PHE A 241 -12.28 13.39 22.04
CA PHE A 241 -13.46 14.01 22.68
C PHE A 241 -13.07 14.82 23.93
N GLY A 242 -11.94 15.51 23.91
CA GLY A 242 -11.53 16.38 25.02
C GLY A 242 -10.73 15.67 26.12
N HIS A 243 -10.17 14.48 25.87
CA HIS A 243 -9.51 13.62 26.85
C HIS A 243 -10.45 13.04 27.92
N ASP A 244 -11.74 12.80 27.57
CA ASP A 244 -12.75 12.33 28.52
C ASP A 244 -12.33 11.06 29.27
N GLY A 245 -11.66 10.12 28.59
CA GLY A 245 -11.15 8.90 29.22
C GLY A 245 -10.09 9.20 30.28
N LEU A 246 -9.17 10.13 30.04
CA LEU A 246 -8.16 10.55 31.00
C LEU A 246 -8.80 11.28 32.18
N GLU A 247 -9.72 12.21 31.92
CA GLU A 247 -10.44 12.94 32.95
C GLU A 247 -11.19 11.99 33.89
N ALA A 248 -11.94 11.04 33.35
CA ALA A 248 -12.68 10.07 34.13
C ALA A 248 -11.75 9.19 34.99
N ALA A 249 -10.63 8.72 34.44
CA ALA A 249 -9.65 7.96 35.19
C ALA A 249 -9.05 8.79 36.33
N LEU A 250 -8.66 10.03 36.08
CA LEU A 250 -8.12 10.94 37.12
C LEU A 250 -9.14 11.26 38.20
N ARG A 251 -10.42 11.44 37.85
CA ARG A 251 -11.50 11.63 38.86
C ARG A 251 -11.64 10.41 39.76
N SER A 252 -11.54 9.21 39.22
CA SER A 252 -11.63 7.97 40.01
C SER A 252 -10.42 7.74 40.92
N LEU A 253 -9.25 8.25 40.53
CA LEU A 253 -8.01 8.13 41.31
C LEU A 253 -7.96 9.10 42.48
N GLY A 254 -8.61 10.25 42.37
CA GLY A 254 -8.52 11.33 43.35
C GLY A 254 -7.11 11.98 43.40
N ARG A 255 -6.64 12.31 44.61
CA ARG A 255 -5.37 13.04 44.78
C ARG A 255 -4.17 12.25 44.27
N VAL A 256 -3.34 12.94 43.48
CA VAL A 256 -2.07 12.42 42.94
C VAL A 256 -1.01 13.51 43.03
N ASP A 257 0.28 13.15 43.06
CA ASP A 257 1.37 14.09 43.19
C ASP A 257 1.89 14.58 41.83
N GLN A 258 1.77 13.77 40.81
CA GLN A 258 2.26 14.09 39.45
C GLN A 258 1.40 13.39 38.37
N VAL A 259 1.20 14.07 37.26
CA VAL A 259 0.62 13.49 36.03
C VAL A 259 1.57 13.79 34.88
N THR A 260 1.97 12.74 34.16
CA THR A 260 2.71 12.80 32.90
C THR A 260 1.83 12.25 31.78
N LEU A 261 1.60 13.05 30.76
CA LEU A 261 0.85 12.67 29.56
C LEU A 261 1.78 12.61 28.35
N ILE A 262 1.77 11.51 27.63
CA ILE A 262 2.39 11.43 26.31
C ILE A 262 1.35 11.85 25.28
N ASP A 263 1.62 12.91 24.52
CA ASP A 263 0.73 13.45 23.51
C ASP A 263 1.50 14.13 22.37
N GLN A 264 0.82 14.34 21.24
CA GLN A 264 1.41 14.99 20.07
C GLN A 264 1.69 16.47 20.33
N SER A 265 2.87 16.95 19.94
CA SER A 265 3.21 18.37 20.01
C SER A 265 2.55 19.18 18.90
N ALA A 266 2.26 20.45 19.24
CA ALA A 266 2.04 21.48 18.23
C ALA A 266 3.35 22.00 17.63
N ASP A 267 4.46 21.86 18.36
CA ASP A 267 5.77 22.34 17.98
C ASP A 267 6.56 21.24 17.30
N THR A 268 6.87 21.44 16.03
CA THR A 268 7.65 20.53 15.18
C THR A 268 9.15 20.86 15.19
N SER A 269 9.58 21.93 15.87
CA SER A 269 10.97 22.41 15.89
C SER A 269 11.86 21.69 16.90
N ALA A 270 11.35 20.69 17.62
CA ALA A 270 12.12 19.96 18.64
C ALA A 270 13.39 19.32 18.05
N THR A 271 14.55 19.72 18.57
CA THR A 271 15.85 19.13 18.21
C THR A 271 16.18 17.88 19.04
N ALA A 272 15.58 17.75 20.24
CA ALA A 272 15.70 16.58 21.09
C ALA A 272 14.72 15.46 20.69
N ALA A 273 14.93 14.24 21.20
CA ALA A 273 14.08 13.07 20.95
C ALA A 273 12.61 13.27 21.32
N PHE A 274 12.33 14.16 22.22
CA PHE A 274 11.00 14.60 22.63
C PHE A 274 11.09 16.03 23.20
N SER A 275 9.96 16.74 23.23
CA SER A 275 9.81 17.97 24.04
C SER A 275 9.07 17.66 25.33
N GLN A 276 9.49 18.33 26.42
CA GLN A 276 8.83 18.25 27.72
C GLN A 276 8.35 19.64 28.09
N ARG A 277 7.08 19.76 28.43
CA ARG A 277 6.48 21.04 28.83
C ARG A 277 5.53 20.86 30.01
N SER A 278 5.44 21.87 30.87
CA SER A 278 4.37 21.98 31.87
C SER A 278 3.16 22.66 31.22
N VAL A 279 1.99 22.04 31.38
CA VAL A 279 0.72 22.62 30.95
C VAL A 279 -0.09 22.95 32.19
N GLU A 280 -0.36 24.25 32.38
CA GLU A 280 -1.11 24.76 33.54
C GLU A 280 -2.60 24.45 33.35
N LYS A 281 -3.21 23.87 34.38
CA LYS A 281 -4.63 23.55 34.54
C LYS A 281 -5.38 23.22 33.22
N PRO A 282 -4.98 22.18 32.49
CA PRO A 282 -5.71 21.78 31.30
C PRO A 282 -7.16 21.39 31.63
N ALA A 283 -8.10 21.62 30.71
CA ALA A 283 -9.54 21.45 30.96
C ALA A 283 -9.90 20.04 31.48
N TYR A 284 -9.13 19.01 31.08
CA TYR A 284 -9.31 17.62 31.52
C TYR A 284 -8.59 17.27 32.82
N LEU A 285 -8.03 18.23 33.53
CA LEU A 285 -7.42 18.00 34.85
C LEU A 285 -8.44 18.28 35.95
N PRO A 286 -9.03 17.26 36.58
CA PRO A 286 -10.04 17.46 37.62
C PRO A 286 -9.41 18.02 38.93
N GLU A 287 -10.17 18.83 39.64
CA GLU A 287 -9.75 19.42 40.91
C GLU A 287 -9.46 18.35 41.99
N SER A 288 -10.13 17.19 41.90
CA SER A 288 -9.90 16.07 42.81
C SER A 288 -8.45 15.57 42.84
N THR A 289 -7.66 15.83 41.77
CA THR A 289 -6.24 15.49 41.75
C THR A 289 -5.38 16.34 42.69
N GLY A 290 -5.82 17.55 42.99
CA GLY A 290 -5.04 18.53 43.78
C GLY A 290 -3.92 19.19 42.99
N LEU A 291 -3.86 19.03 41.67
CA LEU A 291 -2.82 19.59 40.80
C LEU A 291 -3.32 20.81 40.03
N ASN A 292 -2.40 21.72 39.74
CA ASN A 292 -2.63 22.89 38.88
C ASN A 292 -1.92 22.77 37.52
N SER A 293 -1.09 21.76 37.34
CA SER A 293 -0.37 21.52 36.06
C SER A 293 -0.05 20.04 35.88
N ILE A 294 0.24 19.68 34.63
CA ILE A 294 0.73 18.35 34.25
C ILE A 294 2.00 18.49 33.43
N THR A 295 2.79 17.43 33.37
CA THR A 295 3.90 17.30 32.41
C THR A 295 3.38 16.65 31.13
N VAL A 296 3.66 17.27 29.99
CA VAL A 296 3.38 16.67 28.66
C VAL A 296 4.69 16.35 27.98
N LEU A 297 4.86 15.08 27.61
CA LEU A 297 5.94 14.59 26.75
C LEU A 297 5.43 14.46 25.33
N SER A 298 6.10 15.11 24.38
CA SER A 298 5.73 15.05 22.98
C SER A 298 6.89 14.49 22.15
N PRO A 299 6.74 13.28 21.59
CA PRO A 299 7.78 12.66 20.78
C PRO A 299 8.14 13.50 19.55
N ARG A 300 9.42 13.54 19.21
CA ARG A 300 9.88 14.13 17.96
C ARG A 300 9.52 13.22 16.80
N VAL A 301 8.80 13.74 15.82
CA VAL A 301 8.39 13.02 14.64
C VAL A 301 8.66 13.80 13.35
N ARG A 302 8.81 13.10 12.26
CA ARG A 302 8.73 13.68 10.91
C ARG A 302 7.32 13.55 10.37
N PHE A 303 6.89 14.50 9.55
CA PHE A 303 5.58 14.52 8.89
C PHE A 303 4.40 14.45 9.89
N PRO A 304 4.38 15.30 10.91
CA PRO A 304 3.43 15.23 12.02
C PRO A 304 1.98 15.31 11.55
N GLY A 305 1.11 14.48 12.15
CA GLY A 305 -0.32 14.41 11.84
C GLY A 305 -0.67 13.80 10.50
N SER A 306 0.32 13.44 9.66
CA SER A 306 0.10 12.75 8.39
C SER A 306 -0.07 11.24 8.59
N LEU A 307 -0.42 10.54 7.51
CA LEU A 307 -0.52 9.07 7.51
C LEU A 307 0.84 8.37 7.50
N VAL A 308 1.91 9.13 7.25
CA VAL A 308 3.30 8.67 7.18
C VAL A 308 4.18 9.25 8.29
N GLU A 309 3.55 9.69 9.37
CA GLU A 309 4.28 10.16 10.55
C GLU A 309 5.34 9.14 10.94
N SER A 310 6.56 9.60 11.16
CA SER A 310 7.72 8.73 11.34
C SER A 310 8.52 9.12 12.57
N ILE A 311 8.90 8.14 13.38
CA ILE A 311 9.76 8.31 14.57
C ILE A 311 11.00 7.40 14.44
N SER A 312 12.17 7.93 14.82
CA SER A 312 13.39 7.12 14.83
C SER A 312 13.39 6.12 16.00
N LEU A 313 14.06 4.99 15.82
CA LEU A 313 14.21 4.01 16.90
C LEU A 313 15.02 4.57 18.08
N SER A 314 16.00 5.45 17.82
CA SER A 314 16.76 6.13 18.88
C SER A 314 15.87 7.04 19.71
N ASP A 315 14.98 7.82 19.07
CA ASP A 315 14.04 8.68 19.77
C ASP A 315 13.01 7.88 20.59
N ALA A 316 12.57 6.74 20.04
CA ALA A 316 11.69 5.82 20.76
C ALA A 316 12.34 5.25 22.04
N ILE A 317 13.63 4.91 21.98
CA ILE A 317 14.40 4.42 23.14
C ILE A 317 14.54 5.54 24.16
N SER A 318 14.95 6.75 23.75
CA SER A 318 15.10 7.89 24.65
C SER A 318 13.77 8.28 25.32
N LEU A 319 12.66 8.17 24.60
CA LEU A 319 11.32 8.39 25.17
C LEU A 319 10.98 7.35 26.24
N LEU A 320 11.31 6.07 26.03
CA LEU A 320 11.13 5.02 27.06
C LEU A 320 11.94 5.32 28.29
N GLU A 321 13.24 5.67 28.16
CA GLU A 321 14.11 5.99 29.27
C GLU A 321 13.54 7.15 30.12
N GLU A 322 12.99 8.18 29.49
CA GLU A 322 12.36 9.29 30.23
C GLU A 322 11.04 8.87 30.89
N VAL A 323 10.22 8.04 30.23
CA VAL A 323 9.01 7.47 30.82
C VAL A 323 9.35 6.63 32.05
N GLU A 324 10.38 5.78 32.01
CA GLU A 324 10.86 4.97 33.12
C GLU A 324 11.31 5.86 34.29
N LYS A 325 12.11 6.90 34.03
CA LYS A 325 12.58 7.85 35.01
C LYS A 325 11.43 8.60 35.70
N LEU A 326 10.49 9.15 34.93
CA LEU A 326 9.31 9.84 35.47
C LEU A 326 8.35 8.88 36.21
N SER A 327 8.40 7.58 35.90
CA SER A 327 7.68 6.54 36.63
C SER A 327 8.36 6.10 37.93
N GLY A 328 9.57 6.56 38.22
CA GLY A 328 10.32 6.13 39.41
C GLY A 328 10.97 4.76 39.27
N ILE A 329 11.26 4.33 38.04
CA ILE A 329 11.96 3.07 37.71
C ILE A 329 13.45 3.40 37.61
N THR A 330 14.29 2.77 38.43
CA THR A 330 15.75 3.05 38.46
C THR A 330 16.59 1.93 37.87
N LYS A 331 16.03 0.73 37.73
CA LYS A 331 16.72 -0.46 37.20
C LYS A 331 15.78 -1.24 36.25
N PRO A 332 15.55 -0.74 35.03
CA PRO A 332 14.70 -1.43 34.10
C PRO A 332 15.31 -2.77 33.67
N LYS A 333 14.51 -3.82 33.65
CA LYS A 333 14.90 -5.18 33.19
C LYS A 333 14.48 -5.41 31.73
N ARG A 334 13.55 -4.59 31.22
CA ARG A 334 12.95 -4.70 29.90
C ARG A 334 13.44 -3.59 28.98
N SER A 335 13.38 -3.84 27.69
CA SER A 335 13.65 -2.81 26.70
C SER A 335 12.70 -2.99 25.51
N MET A 336 12.50 -1.93 24.72
CA MET A 336 11.78 -2.05 23.46
C MET A 336 12.45 -3.00 22.46
N VAL A 337 13.73 -3.35 22.71
CA VAL A 337 14.51 -4.30 21.90
C VAL A 337 14.20 -5.76 22.27
N ARG A 338 13.73 -6.04 23.49
CA ARG A 338 13.33 -7.37 23.96
C ARG A 338 12.01 -7.30 24.73
N PRO A 339 10.90 -7.02 24.07
CA PRO A 339 9.62 -6.96 24.74
C PRO A 339 9.20 -8.36 25.22
N PRO A 340 8.48 -8.43 26.34
CA PRO A 340 7.93 -9.68 26.86
C PRO A 340 6.67 -10.08 26.11
N TRP A 341 6.76 -10.39 24.83
CA TRP A 341 5.59 -10.74 24.03
C TRP A 341 5.30 -12.23 24.05
N VAL A 342 4.03 -12.50 24.04
CA VAL A 342 3.52 -13.70 23.39
C VAL A 342 3.28 -13.32 21.93
N ASP A 343 4.00 -13.94 21.00
CA ASP A 343 3.66 -13.84 19.58
C ASP A 343 2.29 -14.48 19.39
N LEU A 344 1.26 -13.65 19.39
CA LEU A 344 -0.04 -14.10 18.93
C LEU A 344 0.08 -14.23 17.41
N PRO A 345 -0.44 -15.32 16.84
CA PRO A 345 -0.53 -15.43 15.39
C PRO A 345 -1.25 -14.18 14.87
N GLU A 346 -0.73 -13.60 13.80
CA GLU A 346 -1.46 -12.60 13.03
C GLU A 346 -2.89 -13.13 12.85
N PRO A 347 -3.94 -12.31 13.06
CA PRO A 347 -5.28 -12.73 12.69
C PRO A 347 -5.16 -13.22 11.26
N SER A 348 -5.37 -14.51 11.03
CA SER A 348 -5.27 -15.09 9.70
C SER A 348 -6.07 -14.18 8.79
N ALA A 349 -5.38 -13.57 7.80
CA ALA A 349 -6.07 -12.95 6.68
C ALA A 349 -7.19 -13.91 6.34
N GLN A 350 -8.45 -13.43 6.32
CA GLN A 350 -9.60 -14.30 6.12
C GLN A 350 -9.21 -15.23 4.98
N LEU A 351 -9.09 -16.53 5.27
CA LEU A 351 -8.76 -17.55 4.28
C LEU A 351 -9.64 -17.22 3.09
N GLU A 352 -9.05 -16.80 1.98
CA GLU A 352 -9.81 -16.44 0.79
C GLU A 352 -10.75 -17.59 0.53
N ARG A 353 -12.04 -17.34 0.68
CA ARG A 353 -13.07 -18.36 0.54
C ARG A 353 -12.90 -18.97 -0.83
N ALA A 354 -12.51 -20.24 -0.93
CA ALA A 354 -12.34 -20.91 -2.21
C ALA A 354 -13.69 -20.85 -2.96
N ASP A 355 -13.71 -20.15 -4.08
CA ASP A 355 -14.86 -19.99 -4.95
C ASP A 355 -14.45 -20.16 -6.42
N GLN A 356 -15.41 -20.02 -7.32
CA GLN A 356 -15.18 -20.12 -8.77
C GLN A 356 -14.18 -19.10 -9.33
N PHE A 357 -13.84 -18.04 -8.58
CA PHE A 357 -12.93 -16.98 -8.99
C PHE A 357 -11.52 -17.16 -8.41
N SER A 358 -11.30 -18.11 -7.51
CA SER A 358 -10.04 -18.25 -6.76
C SER A 358 -8.83 -18.41 -7.69
N ASN A 359 -8.94 -19.19 -8.76
CA ASN A 359 -7.85 -19.34 -9.73
C ASN A 359 -7.54 -18.04 -10.48
N THR A 360 -8.58 -17.34 -10.96
CA THR A 360 -8.44 -16.04 -11.66
C THR A 360 -7.87 -14.99 -10.73
N ALA A 361 -8.41 -14.87 -9.52
CA ALA A 361 -7.95 -13.92 -8.50
C ALA A 361 -6.49 -14.20 -8.08
N GLY A 362 -6.11 -15.47 -7.94
CA GLY A 362 -4.74 -15.86 -7.57
C GLY A 362 -3.70 -15.49 -8.64
N ILE A 363 -4.01 -15.69 -9.92
CA ILE A 363 -3.13 -15.26 -11.02
C ILE A 363 -3.06 -13.74 -11.07
N LEU A 364 -4.21 -13.06 -11.04
CA LEU A 364 -4.30 -11.61 -11.08
C LEU A 364 -3.54 -10.97 -9.92
N LYS A 365 -3.70 -11.50 -8.69
CA LYS A 365 -2.94 -11.04 -7.53
C LYS A 365 -1.43 -11.13 -7.75
N LYS A 366 -0.95 -12.27 -8.23
CA LYS A 366 0.48 -12.48 -8.50
C LYS A 366 1.02 -11.48 -9.52
N LEU A 367 0.27 -11.21 -10.60
CA LEU A 367 0.67 -10.24 -11.62
C LEU A 367 0.56 -8.80 -11.09
N ALA A 368 -0.51 -8.46 -10.38
CA ALA A 368 -0.71 -7.11 -9.83
C ALA A 368 0.31 -6.77 -8.74
N ASP A 369 0.74 -7.74 -7.92
CA ASP A 369 1.74 -7.53 -6.88
C ASP A 369 3.17 -7.37 -7.44
N ALA A 370 3.45 -7.86 -8.67
CA ALA A 370 4.73 -7.62 -9.35
C ALA A 370 4.84 -6.16 -9.78
N TYR A 371 5.97 -5.51 -9.46
CA TYR A 371 6.19 -4.14 -9.87
C TYR A 371 6.63 -4.05 -11.34
N SER A 372 6.26 -2.97 -12.04
CA SER A 372 6.60 -2.79 -13.45
C SER A 372 6.34 -1.35 -13.91
N VAL A 373 6.90 -0.37 -13.26
CA VAL A 373 6.84 1.01 -13.78
C VAL A 373 7.37 1.03 -15.20
N SER A 374 6.71 1.79 -16.08
CA SER A 374 7.04 1.88 -17.50
C SER A 374 8.53 2.07 -17.73
N GLY A 375 9.19 1.12 -18.41
CA GLY A 375 10.63 1.00 -18.58
C GLY A 375 11.32 0.02 -17.60
N HIS A 376 10.58 -0.59 -16.66
CA HIS A 376 11.09 -1.50 -15.63
C HIS A 376 10.24 -2.79 -15.56
N GLU A 377 9.99 -3.43 -16.69
CA GLU A 377 9.00 -4.52 -16.84
C GLU A 377 9.54 -5.92 -16.52
N ASP A 378 10.77 -6.07 -16.04
CA ASP A 378 11.42 -7.39 -15.88
C ASP A 378 10.69 -8.29 -14.86
N GLU A 379 10.24 -7.73 -13.72
CA GLU A 379 9.53 -8.50 -12.69
C GLU A 379 8.15 -8.98 -13.20
N SER A 380 7.40 -8.13 -13.88
CA SER A 380 6.10 -8.50 -14.45
C SER A 380 6.24 -9.50 -15.61
N ARG A 381 7.25 -9.33 -16.46
CA ARG A 381 7.56 -10.30 -17.54
C ARG A 381 7.87 -11.68 -16.95
N ALA A 382 8.67 -11.74 -15.89
CA ALA A 382 8.97 -12.98 -15.19
C ALA A 382 7.71 -13.61 -14.58
N ALA A 383 6.81 -12.81 -13.99
CA ALA A 383 5.55 -13.28 -13.44
C ALA A 383 4.61 -13.84 -14.52
N VAL A 384 4.52 -13.20 -15.68
CA VAL A 384 3.79 -13.73 -16.86
C VAL A 384 4.39 -15.05 -17.31
N MET A 385 5.70 -15.11 -17.52
CA MET A 385 6.41 -16.33 -17.93
C MET A 385 6.14 -17.51 -16.97
N GLU A 386 6.14 -17.27 -15.68
CA GLU A 386 5.84 -18.30 -14.68
C GLU A 386 4.38 -18.78 -14.76
N ALA A 387 3.44 -17.86 -15.04
CA ALA A 387 2.00 -18.17 -15.11
C ALA A 387 1.59 -18.86 -16.41
N LEU A 388 2.37 -18.77 -17.51
CA LEU A 388 2.08 -19.40 -18.80
C LEU A 388 2.02 -20.93 -18.72
N PRO A 389 1.17 -21.58 -19.53
CA PRO A 389 1.18 -23.03 -19.66
C PRO A 389 2.50 -23.52 -20.31
N PRO A 390 2.90 -24.79 -20.10
CA PRO A 390 4.19 -25.31 -20.56
C PRO A 390 4.46 -25.05 -22.04
N TRP A 391 3.49 -25.26 -22.92
CA TRP A 391 3.64 -25.06 -24.37
C TRP A 391 3.98 -23.59 -24.72
N ALA A 392 3.27 -22.65 -24.08
CA ALA A 392 3.47 -21.23 -24.33
C ALA A 392 4.80 -20.75 -23.74
N ARG A 393 5.16 -21.25 -22.56
CA ARG A 393 6.45 -20.94 -21.91
C ARG A 393 7.64 -21.41 -22.78
N THR A 394 7.54 -22.58 -23.39
CA THR A 394 8.58 -23.10 -24.30
C THR A 394 8.68 -22.27 -25.59
N ALA A 395 7.54 -21.79 -26.11
CA ALA A 395 7.48 -20.97 -27.33
C ALA A 395 7.82 -19.49 -27.08
N ALA A 396 7.79 -19.04 -25.83
CA ALA A 396 7.99 -17.63 -25.46
C ALA A 396 9.39 -17.13 -25.83
N ARG A 397 9.45 -15.91 -26.33
CA ARG A 397 10.69 -15.18 -26.66
C ARG A 397 10.55 -13.74 -26.24
N THR A 398 11.60 -13.17 -25.66
CA THR A 398 11.70 -11.74 -25.39
C THR A 398 12.43 -11.09 -26.55
N ASP A 399 11.86 -10.04 -27.15
CA ASP A 399 12.50 -9.30 -28.22
C ASP A 399 13.52 -8.26 -27.69
N THR A 400 14.18 -7.54 -28.59
CA THR A 400 15.21 -6.56 -28.23
C THR A 400 14.66 -5.31 -27.53
N HIS A 401 13.33 -5.09 -27.56
CA HIS A 401 12.65 -3.99 -26.88
C HIS A 401 12.12 -4.41 -25.48
N GLY A 402 12.18 -5.71 -25.19
CA GLY A 402 11.65 -6.27 -23.95
C GLY A 402 10.24 -6.84 -24.05
N ASN A 403 9.60 -6.80 -25.21
CA ASN A 403 8.28 -7.43 -25.40
C ASN A 403 8.39 -8.95 -25.27
N LEU A 404 7.42 -9.58 -24.64
CA LEU A 404 7.28 -11.04 -24.58
C LEU A 404 6.32 -11.50 -25.66
N VAL A 405 6.74 -12.45 -26.48
CA VAL A 405 5.95 -12.97 -27.61
C VAL A 405 5.92 -14.49 -27.60
N VAL A 406 4.74 -15.08 -27.82
CA VAL A 406 4.49 -16.50 -27.98
C VAL A 406 3.82 -16.73 -29.33
N GLU A 407 4.43 -17.55 -30.17
CA GLU A 407 3.89 -17.91 -31.47
C GLU A 407 3.52 -19.42 -31.53
N ALA A 408 2.36 -19.74 -32.06
CA ALA A 408 1.89 -21.13 -32.21
C ALA A 408 0.97 -21.30 -33.42
N GLY A 409 0.79 -22.55 -33.86
CA GLY A 409 -0.07 -22.92 -35.02
C GLY A 409 0.64 -22.81 -36.38
N PRO A 410 -0.07 -23.12 -37.48
CA PRO A 410 0.47 -23.09 -38.82
C PRO A 410 0.69 -21.64 -39.31
N ASP A 411 1.68 -21.43 -40.16
CA ASP A 411 2.07 -20.11 -40.69
C ASP A 411 1.10 -19.61 -41.77
N ARG A 412 -0.15 -19.35 -41.38
CA ARG A 412 -1.20 -18.77 -42.25
C ARG A 412 -2.17 -17.92 -41.43
N ASP A 413 -2.71 -16.89 -42.03
CA ASP A 413 -3.73 -15.97 -41.48
C ASP A 413 -3.42 -15.52 -40.02
N PRO A 414 -2.26 -14.92 -39.77
CA PRO A 414 -1.84 -14.58 -38.39
C PRO A 414 -2.83 -13.66 -37.69
N VAL A 415 -3.17 -14.02 -36.43
CA VAL A 415 -3.92 -13.18 -35.50
C VAL A 415 -3.08 -12.91 -34.26
N MET A 416 -3.09 -11.67 -33.80
CA MET A 416 -2.34 -11.26 -32.61
C MET A 416 -3.29 -10.80 -31.52
N PHE A 417 -3.00 -11.18 -30.27
CA PHE A 417 -3.54 -10.60 -29.05
C PHE A 417 -2.40 -9.96 -28.30
N ILE A 418 -2.57 -8.70 -27.91
CA ILE A 418 -1.54 -7.91 -27.24
C ILE A 418 -2.10 -7.23 -25.98
N ALA A 419 -1.40 -7.37 -24.86
CA ALA A 419 -1.67 -6.74 -23.58
C ALA A 419 -0.38 -6.10 -23.07
N HIS A 420 -0.42 -5.02 -22.27
CA HIS A 420 0.82 -4.43 -21.80
C HIS A 420 1.27 -4.92 -20.42
N LEU A 421 2.58 -4.80 -20.18
CA LEU A 421 3.24 -5.23 -18.94
C LEU A 421 3.47 -4.09 -17.95
N ASP A 422 3.56 -2.86 -18.42
CA ASP A 422 3.93 -1.74 -17.57
C ASP A 422 2.74 -1.16 -16.80
N GLU A 423 3.05 -0.25 -15.94
CA GLU A 423 2.12 0.48 -15.07
C GLU A 423 2.63 1.90 -14.85
N VAL A 424 1.71 2.80 -14.52
CA VAL A 424 2.05 4.16 -14.09
C VAL A 424 2.81 4.16 -12.76
N GLY A 425 3.73 5.11 -12.58
CA GLY A 425 4.51 5.23 -11.36
C GLY A 425 5.44 6.43 -11.39
N PHE A 426 6.57 6.31 -10.69
CA PHE A 426 7.54 7.40 -10.58
C PHE A 426 8.96 6.91 -10.88
N GLU A 427 9.81 7.87 -11.25
CA GLU A 427 11.22 7.67 -11.51
C GLU A 427 12.05 8.74 -10.78
N VAL A 428 13.16 8.34 -10.18
CA VAL A 428 14.11 9.23 -9.52
C VAL A 428 14.73 10.18 -10.54
N THR A 429 14.74 11.48 -10.23
CA THR A 429 15.40 12.50 -11.06
C THR A 429 16.60 13.13 -10.38
N ASN A 430 16.52 13.35 -9.04
CA ASN A 430 17.59 13.98 -8.29
C ASN A 430 17.62 13.48 -6.84
N ILE A 431 18.78 13.51 -6.21
CA ILE A 431 18.99 13.15 -4.80
C ILE A 431 19.69 14.33 -4.13
N ALA A 432 19.01 15.02 -3.25
CA ALA A 432 19.53 16.12 -2.46
C ALA A 432 20.42 15.62 -1.30
N ASP A 433 21.27 16.49 -0.77
CA ASP A 433 22.21 16.12 0.30
C ASP A 433 21.52 15.72 1.61
N ASP A 434 20.34 16.27 1.89
CA ASP A 434 19.50 15.93 3.04
C ASP A 434 18.72 14.60 2.88
N GLY A 435 18.89 13.92 1.72
CA GLY A 435 18.23 12.66 1.38
C GLY A 435 16.84 12.79 0.76
N MET A 436 16.38 14.02 0.48
CA MET A 436 15.17 14.21 -0.31
C MET A 436 15.41 13.77 -1.76
N VAL A 437 14.53 12.92 -2.27
CA VAL A 437 14.59 12.35 -3.61
C VAL A 437 13.48 12.97 -4.46
N SER A 438 13.85 13.72 -5.48
CA SER A 438 12.92 14.29 -6.46
C SER A 438 12.47 13.23 -7.46
N LEU A 439 11.19 13.24 -7.78
CA LEU A 439 10.57 12.23 -8.65
C LEU A 439 9.86 12.89 -9.83
N ARG A 440 9.82 12.18 -10.97
CA ARG A 440 8.93 12.50 -12.09
C ARG A 440 7.93 11.37 -12.29
N THR A 441 6.75 11.68 -12.81
CA THR A 441 5.75 10.69 -13.18
C THR A 441 6.17 9.90 -14.42
N ARG A 442 5.81 8.63 -14.44
CA ARG A 442 5.86 7.75 -15.62
C ARG A 442 4.44 7.32 -15.91
N GLY A 443 3.91 7.72 -17.09
CA GLY A 443 2.49 7.58 -17.43
C GLY A 443 1.59 8.68 -16.84
N GLY A 444 0.32 8.59 -17.12
CA GLY A 444 -0.68 9.60 -16.81
C GLY A 444 -1.35 9.38 -15.44
N LEU A 445 -0.81 9.92 -14.36
CA LEU A 445 -1.37 9.78 -13.02
C LEU A 445 -1.58 11.12 -12.30
N TYR A 446 -2.32 11.11 -11.20
CA TYR A 446 -2.50 12.26 -10.30
C TYR A 446 -1.61 12.12 -9.07
N PRO A 447 -0.50 12.87 -8.98
CA PRO A 447 0.47 12.75 -7.89
C PRO A 447 -0.13 12.90 -6.47
N SER A 448 -1.22 13.64 -6.31
CA SER A 448 -1.90 13.82 -5.03
C SER A 448 -2.36 12.51 -4.39
N LEU A 449 -2.58 11.45 -5.17
CA LEU A 449 -3.00 10.14 -4.66
C LEU A 449 -1.86 9.34 -4.01
N TRP A 450 -0.62 9.76 -4.23
CA TRP A 450 0.59 9.15 -3.64
C TRP A 450 1.16 9.99 -2.49
N GLU A 451 0.80 11.26 -2.41
CA GLU A 451 1.24 12.19 -1.36
C GLU A 451 0.83 11.67 0.03
N GLY A 452 1.78 11.64 0.99
CA GLY A 452 1.52 11.11 2.32
C GLY A 452 1.31 9.58 2.37
N GLN A 453 1.85 8.85 1.40
CA GLN A 453 1.77 7.40 1.29
C GLN A 453 3.15 6.77 1.49
N ARG A 454 3.17 5.44 1.73
CA ARG A 454 4.40 4.65 1.73
C ARG A 454 5.03 4.64 0.34
N ALA A 455 6.34 4.91 0.25
CA ALA A 455 7.12 4.83 -0.96
C ALA A 455 8.01 3.58 -0.96
N ILE A 456 8.21 2.99 -2.13
CA ILE A 456 9.10 1.86 -2.34
C ILE A 456 9.98 2.19 -3.55
N LEU A 457 11.29 2.37 -3.33
CA LEU A 457 12.28 2.49 -4.38
C LEU A 457 12.76 1.08 -4.76
N HIS A 458 12.83 0.80 -6.05
CA HIS A 458 13.24 -0.47 -6.62
C HIS A 458 14.65 -0.36 -7.22
N PHE A 459 15.49 -1.38 -7.00
CA PHE A 459 16.77 -1.49 -7.65
C PHE A 459 16.69 -2.44 -8.84
N ASP A 460 16.97 -1.93 -10.04
CA ASP A 460 16.91 -2.64 -11.29
C ASP A 460 18.24 -2.54 -12.06
N PRO A 461 18.76 -3.62 -12.63
CA PRO A 461 18.37 -5.00 -12.37
C PRO A 461 18.65 -5.36 -10.90
N PRO A 462 17.96 -6.34 -10.32
CA PRO A 462 18.27 -6.75 -8.96
C PRO A 462 19.74 -7.15 -8.90
N PHE A 463 20.50 -6.55 -7.97
CA PHE A 463 21.90 -6.90 -7.78
C PHE A 463 22.00 -8.41 -7.59
N THR A 464 22.88 -9.04 -8.37
CA THR A 464 23.11 -10.50 -8.33
C THR A 464 23.80 -10.95 -7.05
N ASP A 465 24.37 -10.00 -6.30
CA ASP A 465 24.91 -10.23 -4.96
C ASP A 465 23.86 -9.84 -3.90
N ASN A 466 23.72 -10.65 -2.86
CA ASN A 466 22.85 -10.35 -1.73
C ASN A 466 23.37 -9.22 -0.82
N SER A 467 24.37 -8.46 -1.27
CA SER A 467 24.98 -7.38 -0.49
C SER A 467 24.15 -6.11 -0.42
N ARG A 468 23.15 -5.95 -1.29
CA ARG A 468 22.27 -4.77 -1.36
C ARG A 468 20.80 -5.16 -1.27
N PRO A 469 19.96 -4.30 -0.67
CA PRO A 469 18.52 -4.55 -0.64
C PRO A 469 17.93 -4.45 -2.05
N ARG A 470 16.98 -5.31 -2.37
CA ARG A 470 16.23 -5.22 -3.65
C ARG A 470 15.29 -4.01 -3.70
N LYS A 471 14.86 -3.54 -2.54
CA LYS A 471 13.89 -2.43 -2.37
C LYS A 471 14.28 -1.60 -1.16
N LEU A 472 14.13 -0.27 -1.24
CA LEU A 472 14.15 0.63 -0.09
C LEU A 472 12.73 1.10 0.21
N GLN A 473 12.34 1.05 1.47
CA GLN A 473 11.09 1.60 1.94
C GLN A 473 11.29 3.03 2.43
N GLY A 474 10.28 3.84 2.27
CA GLY A 474 10.26 5.23 2.68
C GLY A 474 8.86 5.81 2.62
N VAL A 475 8.76 7.09 2.37
CA VAL A 475 7.52 7.85 2.32
C VAL A 475 7.50 8.77 1.10
N PHE A 476 6.35 8.93 0.46
CA PHE A 476 6.07 10.08 -0.37
C PHE A 476 5.80 11.26 0.56
N VAL A 477 6.64 12.28 0.47
CA VAL A 477 6.64 13.41 1.41
C VAL A 477 5.36 14.22 1.25
N PRO A 478 4.57 14.41 2.32
CA PRO A 478 3.40 15.27 2.27
C PRO A 478 3.81 16.74 2.28
N ARG A 479 3.08 17.59 1.56
CA ARG A 479 3.15 19.04 1.73
C ARG A 479 2.62 19.42 3.11
N GLU A 480 3.20 20.41 3.76
CA GLU A 480 2.72 20.89 5.09
C GLU A 480 1.29 21.47 5.02
N SER A 481 0.96 22.13 3.92
CA SER A 481 -0.37 22.66 3.61
C SER A 481 -0.52 22.83 2.11
N ALA A 482 -1.76 22.93 1.63
CA ALA A 482 -2.05 23.24 0.24
C ALA A 482 -3.44 23.84 0.06
N THR A 483 -3.61 24.65 -0.98
CA THR A 483 -4.89 25.16 -1.47
C THR A 483 -5.34 24.42 -2.73
N THR A 484 -4.40 23.75 -3.41
CA THR A 484 -4.65 22.99 -4.64
C THR A 484 -4.40 21.49 -4.41
N LYS A 485 -5.18 20.66 -5.07
CA LYS A 485 -5.15 19.21 -4.94
C LYS A 485 -3.81 18.63 -5.39
N GLN A 486 -3.33 19.03 -6.59
CA GLN A 486 -2.10 18.46 -7.13
C GLN A 486 -0.86 19.17 -6.60
N PRO A 487 0.20 18.43 -6.17
CA PRO A 487 1.49 19.01 -5.85
C PRO A 487 2.21 19.44 -7.15
N GLU A 488 2.98 20.52 -7.08
CA GLU A 488 3.85 20.97 -8.18
C GLU A 488 5.06 20.04 -8.40
N ALA A 489 5.53 19.44 -7.32
CA ALA A 489 6.64 18.50 -7.34
C ALA A 489 6.34 17.29 -6.44
N VAL A 490 6.84 16.13 -6.81
CA VAL A 490 6.74 14.91 -6.00
C VAL A 490 8.11 14.59 -5.43
N THR A 491 8.17 14.37 -4.13
CA THR A 491 9.39 13.98 -3.44
C THR A 491 9.16 12.75 -2.58
N ALA A 492 10.22 11.94 -2.40
CA ALA A 492 10.23 10.83 -1.47
C ALA A 492 11.42 10.95 -0.50
N TRP A 493 11.28 10.33 0.68
CA TRP A 493 12.34 10.25 1.66
C TRP A 493 12.46 8.83 2.21
N PHE A 494 13.70 8.30 2.25
CA PHE A 494 13.98 6.90 2.58
C PHE A 494 14.75 6.73 3.90
N GLY A 495 14.77 7.74 4.77
CA GLY A 495 15.40 7.65 6.08
C GLY A 495 16.93 7.81 6.08
N LEU A 496 17.52 8.16 4.94
CA LEU A 496 18.96 8.30 4.73
C LEU A 496 19.29 9.67 4.15
N ASP A 497 20.49 10.16 4.36
CA ASP A 497 21.03 11.32 3.65
C ASP A 497 21.44 10.98 2.22
N GLY A 498 21.74 11.99 1.42
CA GLY A 498 22.09 11.82 0.00
C GLY A 498 23.36 11.01 -0.22
N ALA A 499 24.36 11.13 0.66
CA ALA A 499 25.60 10.36 0.57
C ALA A 499 25.35 8.86 0.80
N ALA A 500 24.56 8.52 1.82
CA ALA A 500 24.19 7.14 2.13
C ALA A 500 23.32 6.52 1.02
N LEU A 501 22.36 7.27 0.45
CA LEU A 501 21.57 6.81 -0.69
C LEU A 501 22.46 6.50 -1.91
N LYS A 502 23.36 7.40 -2.27
CA LYS A 502 24.33 7.19 -3.37
C LYS A 502 25.24 6.00 -3.13
N ALA A 503 25.70 5.81 -1.86
CA ALA A 503 26.53 4.66 -1.48
C ALA A 503 25.79 3.32 -1.60
N LEU A 504 24.46 3.32 -1.40
CA LEU A 504 23.59 2.15 -1.65
C LEU A 504 23.33 1.90 -3.14
N GLY A 505 23.74 2.81 -4.02
CA GLY A 505 23.51 2.70 -5.45
C GLY A 505 22.21 3.33 -5.93
N VAL A 506 21.62 4.24 -5.14
CA VAL A 506 20.48 5.03 -5.63
C VAL A 506 20.99 6.03 -6.65
N VAL A 507 20.39 6.00 -7.83
CA VAL A 507 20.74 6.87 -8.98
C VAL A 507 19.46 7.37 -9.66
N SER A 508 19.59 8.41 -10.49
CA SER A 508 18.52 8.83 -11.40
C SER A 508 18.13 7.68 -12.33
N GLY A 509 16.84 7.55 -12.62
CA GLY A 509 16.29 6.50 -13.46
C GLY A 509 15.69 5.32 -12.69
N LEU A 510 15.94 5.17 -11.38
CA LEU A 510 15.33 4.10 -10.60
C LEU A 510 13.84 4.35 -10.38
N ALA A 511 13.04 3.28 -10.39
CA ALA A 511 11.60 3.35 -10.19
C ALA A 511 11.20 3.50 -8.73
N VAL A 512 10.13 4.27 -8.48
CA VAL A 512 9.49 4.41 -7.17
C VAL A 512 8.00 4.16 -7.30
N THR A 513 7.46 3.31 -6.43
CA THR A 513 6.03 2.97 -6.38
C THR A 513 5.47 3.17 -4.98
N SER A 514 4.14 3.07 -4.82
CA SER A 514 3.51 2.88 -3.52
C SER A 514 3.43 1.38 -3.17
N ASP A 515 3.01 1.09 -1.95
CA ASP A 515 2.70 -0.27 -1.52
C ASP A 515 1.62 -0.91 -2.40
N LYS A 516 1.77 -2.20 -2.67
CA LYS A 516 0.82 -2.99 -3.45
C LYS A 516 0.30 -4.14 -2.60
N GLU A 517 -1.00 -4.23 -2.48
CA GLU A 517 -1.68 -5.42 -1.99
C GLU A 517 -2.99 -5.57 -2.75
N ALA A 518 -2.97 -6.44 -3.73
CA ALA A 518 -4.17 -6.81 -4.46
C ALA A 518 -5.10 -7.63 -3.57
N THR A 519 -6.40 -7.29 -3.53
CA THR A 519 -7.37 -7.95 -2.68
C THR A 519 -8.76 -8.04 -3.30
N ARG A 520 -9.56 -8.98 -2.79
CA ARG A 520 -10.99 -9.11 -3.13
C ARG A 520 -11.77 -7.96 -2.49
N LEU A 521 -12.79 -7.47 -3.21
CA LEU A 521 -13.71 -6.45 -2.76
C LEU A 521 -15.13 -6.98 -2.96
N GLY A 522 -15.84 -7.23 -1.85
CA GLY A 522 -17.13 -7.92 -1.92
C GLY A 522 -17.04 -9.32 -2.55
N PRO A 523 -18.15 -9.84 -3.10
CA PRO A 523 -18.19 -11.22 -3.61
C PRO A 523 -17.47 -11.44 -4.93
N THR A 524 -17.48 -10.47 -5.85
CA THR A 524 -17.00 -10.66 -7.22
C THR A 524 -15.96 -9.65 -7.68
N ARG A 525 -15.78 -8.54 -6.96
CA ARG A 525 -14.85 -7.49 -7.35
C ARG A 525 -13.45 -7.72 -6.82
N PHE A 526 -12.50 -7.05 -7.43
CA PHE A 526 -11.10 -7.11 -7.11
C PHE A 526 -10.50 -5.69 -7.21
N THR A 527 -9.63 -5.33 -6.30
CA THR A 527 -8.94 -4.04 -6.29
C THR A 527 -7.44 -4.22 -6.18
N ALA A 528 -6.72 -3.46 -6.97
CA ALA A 528 -5.27 -3.34 -6.91
C ALA A 528 -4.82 -2.06 -7.60
N ARG A 529 -3.59 -1.67 -7.38
CA ARG A 529 -2.87 -0.78 -8.29
C ARG A 529 -2.45 -1.60 -9.53
N ALA A 530 -2.51 -0.99 -10.71
CA ALA A 530 -2.09 -1.61 -11.96
C ALA A 530 -2.95 -2.83 -12.39
N LEU A 531 -4.27 -2.80 -12.18
CA LEU A 531 -5.16 -3.70 -12.91
C LEU A 531 -5.06 -3.40 -14.41
N ASP A 532 -4.79 -2.19 -14.77
CA ASP A 532 -4.35 -1.68 -16.06
C ASP A 532 -2.86 -2.01 -16.29
N ASP A 533 -2.42 -2.96 -17.19
CA ASP A 533 -3.30 -3.98 -17.80
C ASP A 533 -2.93 -5.40 -17.30
N ARG A 534 -2.70 -5.57 -15.99
CA ARG A 534 -2.49 -6.91 -15.39
C ARG A 534 -3.72 -7.80 -15.54
N ALA A 535 -4.90 -7.17 -15.60
CA ALA A 535 -6.15 -7.90 -15.79
C ALA A 535 -6.24 -8.48 -17.20
N GLY A 536 -5.92 -7.70 -18.24
CA GLY A 536 -5.83 -8.20 -19.61
C GLY A 536 -4.75 -9.26 -19.77
N SER A 537 -3.57 -9.04 -19.20
CA SER A 537 -2.51 -10.04 -19.13
C SER A 537 -2.99 -11.34 -18.45
N THR A 538 -3.80 -11.26 -17.37
CA THR A 538 -4.40 -12.44 -16.73
C THR A 538 -5.37 -13.17 -17.66
N ALA A 539 -6.27 -12.44 -18.35
CA ALA A 539 -7.21 -13.02 -19.28
C ALA A 539 -6.50 -13.76 -20.44
N LEU A 540 -5.43 -13.16 -20.96
CA LEU A 540 -4.60 -13.73 -22.01
C LEU A 540 -3.90 -15.03 -21.57
N ILE A 541 -3.36 -15.06 -20.34
CA ILE A 541 -2.75 -16.27 -19.75
C ILE A 541 -3.81 -17.36 -19.55
N LEU A 542 -4.99 -17.02 -19.01
CA LEU A 542 -6.07 -17.98 -18.79
C LEU A 542 -6.58 -18.58 -20.13
N ALA A 543 -6.72 -17.76 -21.16
CA ALA A 543 -7.05 -18.25 -22.50
C ALA A 543 -5.96 -19.17 -23.04
N ALA A 544 -4.67 -18.80 -22.90
CA ALA A 544 -3.54 -19.65 -23.31
C ALA A 544 -3.54 -21.02 -22.62
N ARG A 545 -3.95 -21.11 -21.36
CA ARG A 545 -4.05 -22.38 -20.61
C ARG A 545 -5.10 -23.32 -21.17
N ARG A 546 -6.13 -22.81 -21.88
CA ARG A 546 -7.17 -23.61 -22.51
C ARG A 546 -6.80 -24.02 -23.94
N ILE A 547 -5.92 -23.29 -24.61
CA ILE A 547 -5.55 -23.54 -26.00
C ILE A 547 -4.72 -24.81 -26.11
N ASN A 548 -5.13 -25.69 -27.02
CA ASN A 548 -4.28 -26.78 -27.51
C ASN A 548 -3.60 -26.31 -28.81
N PRO A 549 -2.28 -26.05 -28.81
CA PRO A 549 -1.60 -25.49 -29.97
C PRO A 549 -1.63 -26.39 -31.23
N SER A 550 -1.75 -27.71 -31.06
CA SER A 550 -1.82 -28.65 -32.20
C SER A 550 -3.15 -28.60 -32.95
N LEU A 551 -4.19 -27.99 -32.37
CA LEU A 551 -5.52 -27.85 -32.98
C LEU A 551 -5.73 -26.49 -33.66
N LEU A 552 -4.78 -25.57 -33.53
CA LEU A 552 -4.87 -24.27 -34.16
C LEU A 552 -4.94 -24.36 -35.69
N LYS A 553 -5.82 -23.59 -36.32
CA LYS A 553 -6.03 -23.55 -37.75
C LYS A 553 -5.29 -22.40 -38.44
N ARG A 554 -4.77 -21.47 -37.66
CA ARG A 554 -4.02 -20.29 -38.09
C ARG A 554 -2.86 -20.01 -37.17
N LYS A 555 -1.97 -19.10 -37.54
CA LYS A 555 -0.90 -18.62 -36.68
C LYS A 555 -1.49 -17.72 -35.57
N LEU A 556 -1.27 -18.10 -34.32
CA LEU A 556 -1.63 -17.35 -33.14
C LEU A 556 -0.38 -16.68 -32.58
N ILE A 557 -0.48 -15.38 -32.29
CA ILE A 557 0.55 -14.59 -31.65
C ILE A 557 -0.04 -14.02 -30.36
N LEU A 558 0.52 -14.40 -29.22
CA LEU A 558 0.22 -13.79 -27.92
C LEU A 558 1.39 -12.90 -27.57
N ALA A 559 1.11 -11.64 -27.25
CA ALA A 559 2.13 -10.65 -27.02
C ALA A 559 1.87 -9.89 -25.72
N TRP A 560 2.93 -9.58 -25.00
CA TRP A 560 2.94 -8.68 -23.87
C TRP A 560 3.95 -7.56 -24.14
N SER A 561 3.44 -6.36 -24.34
CA SER A 561 4.21 -5.17 -24.70
C SER A 561 4.79 -4.48 -23.48
N VAL A 562 5.77 -3.63 -23.74
CA VAL A 562 6.42 -2.76 -22.75
C VAL A 562 6.20 -1.30 -23.10
N ARG A 563 6.23 -0.42 -22.08
CA ARG A 563 6.17 1.05 -22.23
C ARG A 563 4.93 1.52 -23.01
N GLU A 564 3.80 0.91 -22.76
CA GLU A 564 2.51 1.37 -23.27
C GLU A 564 2.16 2.73 -22.71
N GLU A 565 2.23 2.89 -21.40
CA GLU A 565 1.87 4.05 -20.60
C GLU A 565 2.69 5.32 -20.94
N THR A 566 3.81 5.16 -21.61
CA THR A 566 4.73 6.26 -21.98
C THR A 566 4.87 6.46 -23.48
N GLY A 567 3.98 5.85 -24.28
CA GLY A 567 3.89 6.14 -25.72
C GLY A 567 3.91 4.93 -26.63
N LEU A 568 3.41 3.78 -26.23
CA LEU A 568 3.22 2.55 -27.04
C LEU A 568 4.54 2.00 -27.64
N GLU A 569 5.69 2.22 -27.00
CA GLU A 569 7.01 1.92 -27.59
C GLU A 569 7.14 0.46 -28.00
N GLY A 570 6.69 -0.47 -27.15
CA GLY A 570 6.71 -1.90 -27.41
C GLY A 570 5.81 -2.28 -28.60
N ALA A 571 4.61 -1.72 -28.65
CA ALA A 571 3.67 -1.96 -29.75
C ALA A 571 4.17 -1.40 -31.09
N ILE A 572 4.78 -0.22 -31.08
CA ILE A 572 5.43 0.37 -32.26
C ILE A 572 6.51 -0.56 -32.82
N ALA A 573 7.33 -1.15 -31.94
CA ALA A 573 8.36 -2.12 -32.37
C ALA A 573 7.72 -3.40 -32.93
N MET A 574 6.66 -3.91 -32.33
CA MET A 574 5.92 -5.07 -32.84
C MET A 574 5.16 -4.76 -34.14
N GLY A 575 4.60 -3.56 -34.29
CA GLY A 575 3.98 -3.11 -35.54
C GLY A 575 4.97 -3.13 -36.72
N LYS A 576 6.20 -2.67 -36.51
CA LYS A 576 7.28 -2.76 -37.53
C LYS A 576 7.61 -4.21 -37.89
N ARG A 577 7.59 -5.13 -36.93
CA ARG A 577 7.95 -6.53 -37.14
C ARG A 577 6.83 -7.35 -37.76
N TYR A 578 5.60 -7.19 -37.29
CA TYR A 578 4.48 -8.04 -37.61
C TYR A 578 3.42 -7.40 -38.53
N GLY A 579 3.42 -6.08 -38.69
CA GLY A 579 2.37 -5.35 -39.39
C GLY A 579 2.16 -5.76 -40.84
N ALA A 580 3.21 -6.19 -41.55
CA ALA A 580 3.08 -6.66 -42.93
C ALA A 580 2.42 -8.08 -43.04
N THR A 581 2.43 -8.87 -41.98
CA THR A 581 1.99 -10.28 -42.01
C THR A 581 0.70 -10.50 -41.24
N VAL A 582 0.50 -9.87 -40.11
CA VAL A 582 -0.68 -10.00 -39.24
C VAL A 582 -1.92 -9.41 -39.95
N LYS A 583 -3.05 -10.12 -39.88
CA LYS A 583 -4.31 -9.69 -40.49
C LYS A 583 -5.24 -8.99 -39.49
N ARG A 584 -5.19 -9.42 -38.23
CA ARG A 584 -5.99 -8.88 -37.15
C ARG A 584 -5.16 -8.74 -35.89
N VAL A 585 -5.31 -7.62 -35.20
CA VAL A 585 -4.76 -7.37 -33.86
C VAL A 585 -5.92 -7.07 -32.93
N PHE A 586 -5.96 -7.79 -31.82
CA PHE A 586 -6.82 -7.52 -30.69
C PHE A 586 -5.96 -6.98 -29.56
N SER A 587 -6.06 -5.67 -29.27
CA SER A 587 -5.46 -5.11 -28.06
C SER A 587 -6.35 -5.39 -26.87
N ILE A 588 -5.73 -5.89 -25.82
CA ILE A 588 -6.39 -6.14 -24.54
C ILE A 588 -5.97 -5.02 -23.61
N ASP A 589 -6.93 -4.33 -23.00
CA ASP A 589 -6.67 -3.14 -22.24
C ASP A 589 -7.90 -2.74 -21.41
N THR A 590 -7.75 -1.88 -20.44
CA THR A 590 -8.85 -1.36 -19.62
C THR A 590 -9.86 -0.59 -20.48
N PHE A 591 -11.14 -0.89 -20.37
CA PHE A 591 -12.19 0.05 -20.71
C PHE A 591 -12.48 0.92 -19.52
N VAL A 592 -11.97 2.15 -19.53
CA VAL A 592 -12.21 3.09 -18.42
C VAL A 592 -13.69 3.42 -18.37
N SER A 593 -14.38 2.88 -17.36
CA SER A 593 -15.83 2.96 -17.23
C SER A 593 -16.26 4.15 -16.37
N SER A 594 -17.33 4.81 -16.82
CA SER A 594 -18.03 5.85 -16.03
C SER A 594 -19.03 5.25 -15.02
N ASP A 595 -19.00 3.95 -14.79
CA ASP A 595 -19.86 3.25 -13.81
C ASP A 595 -19.46 3.55 -12.36
N SER A 596 -19.63 4.82 -11.95
CA SER A 596 -19.30 5.34 -10.64
C SER A 596 -20.09 6.61 -10.37
N PRO A 597 -20.57 6.89 -9.15
CA PRO A 597 -21.29 8.13 -8.83
C PRO A 597 -20.41 9.39 -8.97
N LEU A 598 -19.09 9.24 -9.03
CA LEU A 598 -18.16 10.36 -9.26
C LEU A 598 -18.06 10.76 -10.73
N GLU A 599 -18.48 9.90 -11.68
CA GLU A 599 -18.35 10.09 -13.12
C GLU A 599 -19.69 10.45 -13.76
N THR A 600 -19.63 10.98 -14.99
CA THR A 600 -20.84 11.21 -15.77
C THR A 600 -21.11 9.99 -16.66
N THR A 601 -22.37 9.61 -16.83
CA THR A 601 -22.78 8.51 -17.72
C THR A 601 -22.92 8.92 -19.19
N ARG A 602 -22.48 10.12 -19.57
CA ARG A 602 -22.63 10.67 -20.91
C ARG A 602 -21.97 9.81 -22.00
N PHE A 603 -20.82 9.22 -21.68
CA PHE A 603 -20.09 8.25 -22.50
C PHE A 603 -19.28 7.33 -21.57
N ALA A 604 -18.60 6.35 -22.11
CA ALA A 604 -17.81 5.35 -21.37
C ALA A 604 -18.65 4.54 -20.37
N HIS A 605 -19.93 4.33 -20.67
CA HIS A 605 -20.83 3.56 -19.81
C HIS A 605 -20.69 2.06 -20.11
N ALA A 606 -19.96 1.34 -19.26
CA ALA A 606 -19.86 -0.10 -19.25
C ALA A 606 -19.91 -0.60 -17.81
N PRO A 607 -21.10 -0.92 -17.27
CA PRO A 607 -21.24 -1.36 -15.89
C PRO A 607 -20.42 -2.62 -15.57
N LEU A 608 -19.77 -2.63 -14.42
CA LEU A 608 -19.03 -3.77 -13.92
C LEU A 608 -19.96 -4.97 -13.67
N GLY A 609 -19.50 -6.17 -14.06
CA GLY A 609 -20.23 -7.41 -13.87
C GLY A 609 -21.20 -7.75 -14.98
N GLN A 610 -21.21 -7.00 -16.08
CA GLN A 610 -22.05 -7.21 -17.25
C GLN A 610 -21.31 -7.84 -18.44
N GLY A 611 -20.06 -8.25 -18.24
CA GLY A 611 -19.24 -8.94 -19.22
C GLY A 611 -18.10 -8.09 -19.80
N ALA A 612 -17.33 -8.70 -20.69
CA ALA A 612 -16.26 -8.02 -21.41
C ALA A 612 -16.79 -6.86 -22.26
N VAL A 613 -15.91 -5.96 -22.71
CA VAL A 613 -16.30 -4.81 -23.53
C VAL A 613 -15.55 -4.82 -24.85
N ILE A 614 -16.25 -4.67 -25.97
CA ILE A 614 -15.62 -4.23 -27.22
C ILE A 614 -15.44 -2.72 -27.14
N ARG A 615 -14.20 -2.28 -27.23
CA ARG A 615 -13.84 -0.87 -27.32
C ARG A 615 -14.10 -0.39 -28.74
N GLY A 616 -15.36 0.00 -28.98
CA GLY A 616 -15.85 0.37 -30.31
C GLY A 616 -15.26 1.66 -30.84
N LEU A 617 -14.92 2.58 -29.92
CA LEU A 617 -14.32 3.87 -30.23
C LEU A 617 -13.47 4.32 -29.04
N ASP A 618 -12.27 4.81 -29.31
CA ASP A 618 -11.41 5.49 -28.37
C ASP A 618 -10.66 6.68 -29.03
N ASN A 619 -9.63 7.23 -28.33
CA ASN A 619 -8.86 8.37 -28.86
C ASN A 619 -7.92 7.96 -30.02
N SER A 620 -7.64 6.70 -30.22
CA SER A 620 -6.66 6.18 -31.16
C SER A 620 -7.25 5.37 -32.30
N SER A 621 -8.47 4.83 -32.13
CA SER A 621 -9.04 3.92 -33.11
C SER A 621 -10.58 3.83 -33.07
N VAL A 622 -11.15 3.30 -34.14
CA VAL A 622 -12.55 2.92 -34.24
C VAL A 622 -12.65 1.49 -34.77
N ALA A 623 -13.45 0.64 -34.12
CA ALA A 623 -13.67 -0.73 -34.55
C ALA A 623 -14.43 -0.74 -35.89
N PRO A 624 -13.94 -1.49 -36.93
CA PRO A 624 -14.68 -1.60 -38.17
C PRO A 624 -16.03 -2.28 -37.93
N PRO A 625 -17.16 -1.74 -38.50
CA PRO A 625 -18.51 -2.28 -38.26
C PRO A 625 -18.64 -3.78 -38.52
N ALA A 626 -18.04 -4.29 -39.60
CA ALA A 626 -18.09 -5.70 -39.94
C ALA A 626 -17.38 -6.61 -38.92
N GLU A 627 -16.27 -6.14 -38.31
CA GLU A 627 -15.59 -6.85 -37.23
C GLU A 627 -16.41 -6.77 -35.92
N LEU A 628 -17.04 -5.66 -35.64
CA LEU A 628 -17.94 -5.53 -34.50
C LEU A 628 -19.09 -6.54 -34.57
N ASP A 629 -19.77 -6.63 -35.73
CA ASP A 629 -20.84 -7.62 -35.96
C ASP A 629 -20.34 -9.04 -35.81
N ARG A 630 -19.16 -9.34 -36.35
CA ARG A 630 -18.53 -10.67 -36.24
C ARG A 630 -18.28 -11.05 -34.76
N LEU A 631 -17.71 -10.14 -33.97
CA LEU A 631 -17.43 -10.38 -32.57
C LEU A 631 -18.72 -10.58 -31.74
N LEU A 632 -19.74 -9.76 -31.99
CA LEU A 632 -21.05 -9.88 -31.34
C LEU A 632 -21.71 -11.22 -31.67
N ASN A 633 -21.61 -11.70 -32.92
CA ASN A 633 -22.14 -12.99 -33.31
C ASN A 633 -21.41 -14.16 -32.66
N ILE A 634 -20.07 -14.09 -32.53
CA ILE A 634 -19.28 -15.08 -31.79
C ILE A 634 -19.69 -15.12 -30.34
N ALA A 635 -19.77 -13.95 -29.68
CA ALA A 635 -20.16 -13.88 -28.28
C ALA A 635 -21.56 -14.46 -28.03
N ARG A 636 -22.54 -14.11 -28.87
CA ARG A 636 -23.90 -14.65 -28.77
C ARG A 636 -23.93 -16.19 -28.96
N SER A 637 -23.22 -16.72 -29.98
CA SER A 637 -23.18 -18.15 -30.23
C SER A 637 -22.55 -18.97 -29.12
N GLN A 638 -21.69 -18.34 -28.30
CA GLN A 638 -20.97 -18.95 -27.19
C GLN A 638 -21.51 -18.56 -25.80
N ASN A 639 -22.61 -17.80 -25.74
CA ASN A 639 -23.18 -17.28 -24.52
C ASN A 639 -22.15 -16.51 -23.66
N ILE A 640 -21.30 -15.68 -24.29
CA ILE A 640 -20.33 -14.83 -23.63
C ILE A 640 -20.96 -13.46 -23.36
N PRO A 641 -21.07 -13.01 -22.10
CA PRO A 641 -21.53 -11.67 -21.78
C PRO A 641 -20.58 -10.62 -22.40
N LEU A 642 -21.14 -9.72 -23.22
CA LEU A 642 -20.35 -8.76 -23.98
C LEU A 642 -21.08 -7.43 -24.11
N GLN A 643 -20.38 -6.35 -23.81
CA GLN A 643 -20.81 -4.97 -23.96
C GLN A 643 -20.08 -4.32 -25.12
N VAL A 644 -20.57 -3.18 -25.60
CA VAL A 644 -19.91 -2.32 -26.60
C VAL A 644 -19.95 -0.89 -26.09
N GLY A 645 -18.83 -0.19 -26.20
CA GLY A 645 -18.76 1.18 -25.72
C GLY A 645 -17.71 2.04 -26.39
N ALA A 646 -17.73 3.33 -26.04
CA ALA A 646 -16.71 4.30 -26.36
C ALA A 646 -16.06 4.79 -25.07
N THR A 647 -14.72 4.96 -25.06
CA THR A 647 -14.00 5.47 -23.89
C THR A 647 -12.85 6.39 -24.33
N ASN A 648 -12.12 6.97 -23.37
CA ASN A 648 -10.89 7.70 -23.63
C ASN A 648 -9.67 6.80 -23.44
N GLY A 649 -8.52 7.27 -23.89
CA GLY A 649 -7.24 6.56 -23.91
C GLY A 649 -6.93 5.99 -25.29
N GLY A 650 -5.75 5.43 -25.48
CA GLY A 650 -5.35 4.68 -26.65
C GLY A 650 -5.12 3.22 -26.28
N THR A 651 -4.69 2.40 -27.22
CA THR A 651 -4.26 1.01 -26.99
C THR A 651 -3.15 0.63 -27.94
N ASP A 652 -2.38 -0.37 -27.58
CA ASP A 652 -1.27 -0.93 -28.37
C ASP A 652 -1.62 -1.29 -29.81
N GLY A 653 -2.83 -1.81 -30.02
CA GLY A 653 -3.29 -2.26 -31.35
C GLY A 653 -3.45 -1.13 -32.36
N SER A 654 -3.60 0.11 -31.91
CA SER A 654 -3.78 1.27 -32.77
C SER A 654 -2.57 1.53 -33.68
N ASP A 655 -1.36 1.19 -33.25
CA ASP A 655 -0.15 1.36 -34.07
C ASP A 655 -0.14 0.44 -35.32
N PHE A 656 -0.83 -0.70 -35.25
CA PHE A 656 -0.89 -1.65 -36.36
C PHE A 656 -1.79 -1.18 -37.53
N VAL A 657 -2.73 -0.28 -37.27
CA VAL A 657 -3.65 0.25 -38.27
C VAL A 657 -2.93 0.89 -39.45
N ARG A 658 -1.80 1.57 -39.21
CA ARG A 658 -0.96 2.18 -40.27
C ARG A 658 -0.34 1.18 -41.25
N TYR A 659 -0.32 -0.11 -40.88
CA TYR A 659 0.13 -1.21 -41.74
C TYR A 659 -1.04 -1.90 -42.44
N GLY A 660 -2.26 -1.39 -42.37
CA GLY A 660 -3.46 -1.98 -42.98
C GLY A 660 -4.03 -3.17 -42.18
N VAL A 661 -3.65 -3.33 -40.91
CA VAL A 661 -4.13 -4.41 -40.05
C VAL A 661 -5.47 -4.00 -39.44
N LEU A 662 -6.43 -4.92 -39.41
CA LEU A 662 -7.69 -4.73 -38.69
C LEU A 662 -7.43 -4.76 -37.19
N HIS A 663 -7.84 -3.70 -36.50
CA HIS A 663 -7.70 -3.57 -35.06
C HIS A 663 -9.05 -3.46 -34.36
N VAL A 664 -9.20 -4.15 -33.24
CA VAL A 664 -10.31 -4.00 -32.29
C VAL A 664 -9.80 -4.14 -30.86
N GLY A 665 -10.15 -3.20 -30.00
CA GLY A 665 -9.89 -3.31 -28.55
C GLY A 665 -10.88 -4.28 -27.90
N LEU A 666 -10.34 -5.24 -27.16
CA LEU A 666 -11.08 -6.15 -26.28
C LEU A 666 -10.75 -5.81 -24.83
N SER A 667 -11.73 -5.41 -24.07
CA SER A 667 -11.50 -4.79 -22.78
C SER A 667 -12.27 -5.46 -21.65
N TRP A 668 -11.83 -5.18 -20.45
CA TRP A 668 -12.56 -5.36 -19.20
C TRP A 668 -12.96 -3.97 -18.65
N PRO A 669 -14.20 -3.80 -18.14
CA PRO A 669 -14.60 -2.52 -17.58
C PRO A 669 -13.90 -2.28 -16.24
N GLY A 670 -13.24 -1.13 -16.09
CA GLY A 670 -12.51 -0.73 -14.90
C GLY A 670 -12.94 0.61 -14.34
N ARG A 671 -12.93 0.75 -13.01
CA ARG A 671 -13.12 2.01 -12.29
C ARG A 671 -11.81 2.51 -11.72
N TYR A 672 -11.70 3.81 -11.52
CA TYR A 672 -10.60 4.48 -10.82
C TYR A 672 -9.23 4.26 -11.50
N SER A 673 -9.25 4.18 -12.85
CA SER A 673 -8.05 3.95 -13.67
C SER A 673 -6.92 4.92 -13.32
N HIS A 674 -5.68 4.41 -13.32
CA HIS A 674 -4.44 5.09 -12.95
C HIS A 674 -4.44 5.61 -11.49
N SER A 675 -5.03 4.83 -10.59
CA SER A 675 -5.04 5.12 -9.16
C SER A 675 -4.46 3.96 -8.33
N PRO A 676 -4.16 4.17 -7.05
CA PRO A 676 -3.74 3.08 -6.17
C PRO A 676 -4.79 1.98 -5.94
N VAL A 677 -6.04 2.19 -6.34
CA VAL A 677 -7.21 1.35 -6.00
C VAL A 677 -8.13 1.09 -7.19
N GLU A 678 -7.60 0.78 -8.34
CA GLU A 678 -8.42 0.37 -9.48
C GLU A 678 -9.32 -0.81 -9.11
N VAL A 679 -10.52 -0.88 -9.71
CA VAL A 679 -11.52 -1.91 -9.40
C VAL A 679 -12.05 -2.53 -10.67
N LEU A 680 -12.12 -3.86 -10.71
CA LEU A 680 -12.79 -4.65 -11.74
C LEU A 680 -13.76 -5.67 -11.11
N ASP A 681 -14.58 -6.30 -11.97
CA ASP A 681 -15.37 -7.48 -11.60
C ASP A 681 -14.78 -8.74 -12.25
N LEU A 682 -14.53 -9.77 -11.45
CA LEU A 682 -13.93 -11.03 -11.93
C LEU A 682 -14.80 -11.77 -12.95
N ARG A 683 -16.12 -11.50 -12.98
CA ARG A 683 -17.03 -12.04 -14.00
C ARG A 683 -16.70 -11.48 -15.38
N ASP A 684 -16.35 -10.21 -15.46
CA ASP A 684 -15.99 -9.53 -16.72
C ASP A 684 -14.66 -10.06 -17.24
N LEU A 685 -13.70 -10.31 -16.33
CA LEU A 685 -12.42 -10.89 -16.68
C LEU A 685 -12.57 -12.33 -17.21
N GLN A 686 -13.47 -13.14 -16.62
CA GLN A 686 -13.79 -14.48 -17.16
C GLN A 686 -14.50 -14.41 -18.50
N ALA A 687 -15.35 -13.40 -18.74
CA ALA A 687 -15.98 -13.19 -20.02
C ALA A 687 -14.94 -12.82 -21.10
N LEU A 688 -13.99 -11.97 -20.76
CA LEU A 688 -12.88 -11.58 -21.65
C LEU A 688 -11.99 -12.78 -21.99
N GLU A 689 -11.62 -13.61 -21.01
CA GLU A 689 -10.87 -14.85 -21.23
C GLU A 689 -11.59 -15.79 -22.22
N LYS A 690 -12.90 -15.99 -22.05
CA LYS A 690 -13.70 -16.81 -22.96
C LYS A 690 -13.75 -16.23 -24.38
N LEU A 691 -13.85 -14.91 -24.50
CA LEU A 691 -13.85 -14.23 -25.81
C LEU A 691 -12.50 -14.39 -26.51
N ILE A 692 -11.39 -14.14 -25.80
CA ILE A 692 -10.03 -14.34 -26.33
C ILE A 692 -9.86 -15.79 -26.82
N TYR A 693 -10.24 -16.78 -26.00
CA TYR A 693 -10.17 -18.19 -26.38
C TYR A 693 -10.99 -18.47 -27.62
N ALA A 694 -12.25 -18.06 -27.70
CA ALA A 694 -13.13 -18.29 -28.84
C ALA A 694 -12.55 -17.71 -30.14
N LEU A 695 -11.96 -16.51 -30.07
CA LEU A 695 -11.33 -15.84 -31.21
C LEU A 695 -10.01 -16.51 -31.64
N ALA A 696 -9.22 -17.00 -30.68
CA ALA A 696 -7.93 -17.63 -30.92
C ALA A 696 -8.10 -18.98 -31.65
N VAL A 697 -9.15 -19.76 -31.32
CA VAL A 697 -9.40 -21.08 -31.92
C VAL A 697 -10.37 -21.04 -33.11
N ALA A 698 -10.97 -19.90 -33.42
CA ALA A 698 -11.88 -19.76 -34.57
C ALA A 698 -11.16 -20.12 -35.87
N PRO A 699 -11.85 -20.79 -36.84
CA PRO A 699 -11.26 -21.23 -38.08
C PRO A 699 -10.83 -20.09 -39.02
#